data_adc525286c29bbb9a4d745058a7420c7
#
_entry.id   adc525286c29bbb9a4d745058a7420c7
#
_cell.length_a   1.000
_cell.length_b   1.000
_cell.length_c   1.000
_cell.angle_alpha   90.00
_cell.angle_beta   90.00
_cell.angle_gamma   90.00
#
_symmetry.space_group_name_H-M   'P 1'
#
loop_
_entity.id
_entity.type
_entity.pdbx_description
1 polymer ?
#
loop_
_entity_poly.entity_id
_entity_poly.type
_entity_poly.pdbx_seq_one_letter_code
_entity_poly.pdbx_strand_id
1 'polypeptide(L)'
;MTLPPLGIGGMTCASCVNRVERALKKVPGVQDATVNLALEAAHVSAVPVPGETAAQAHERLAALDARLRRAVRDAGYEPRAAQQADDDAASASPWKGFGPVALGLVLSAPLVLPMVGDLFGQHWMLPAWVQFLLATPVQFILGARFYKGAWHALKAFTGNMDLLVALGTSAGWLLSMWLWLTAAPGHAPHLYFEGSAVVITLVLLGKWLEERAKRQTTAAIRALHGLRPDLAHVLDKRGAERDVPVAELLPGDRVAVRPGERIPADGLVLEGQTQVDESMLTGEPLPVPRGPGGKLTGGSVNGDARVVMEVTATGAESVLARIIRLVEDAQAAKAPIQRLVDQVSAVFVPVVIVIALLTLVGWRVAGSPWEAALIHAVAVLVIACPCALGLATPAAIMAGTGVAARHGILIKDVQALELAHRVDTIAFDKTGTLTVGRPRLTAFIAAPGVDADALLAAVAGLQGGSEHPLARAVSAAAKEKGLAVLPVENLRAVPGRGLEGDALTPQGSRHLLAGSLVWMHELGANEGALAAEAERLRGGGATLSALTERPPGSAEAPALLALMAFADEPKPGAREALAALRAQGLTVRMITGDHRAAARAMGERLGLTDAEIEAQVLPGDKAAAVVALQQRGGQRHYVAMAGDGLNDAPALAAADVGLAMGTGTDVAMHTAGITLMRGDLSLVGAALDISRRTVAKIHQNLFWAFFYNAAGIPLAALGYLSPVVAGAAMALSSVSVMGNALLLKRWRPPGTGVS
;
A
#
# COMPACT_ATOMS: atom_id res chain seq x y z
N MET A 1 3.07 -20.31 4.77
CA MET A 1 1.61 -20.18 4.51
C MET A 1 1.03 -19.17 5.48
N THR A 2 0.32 -18.16 4.98
CA THR A 2 -0.36 -17.15 5.80
C THR A 2 -1.80 -17.55 6.06
N LEU A 3 -2.25 -17.45 7.32
CA LEU A 3 -3.65 -17.63 7.69
C LEU A 3 -4.45 -16.36 7.39
N PRO A 4 -5.79 -16.46 7.25
CA PRO A 4 -6.65 -15.28 7.20
C PRO A 4 -6.43 -14.40 8.44
N PRO A 5 -6.56 -13.06 8.33
CA PRO A 5 -6.39 -12.16 9.45
C PRO A 5 -7.31 -12.54 10.62
N LEU A 6 -6.77 -12.62 11.83
CA LEU A 6 -7.52 -12.87 13.07
C LEU A 6 -7.87 -11.55 13.73
N GLY A 7 -9.15 -11.19 13.78
CA GLY A 7 -9.61 -10.01 14.49
C GLY A 7 -9.42 -10.14 16.01
N ILE A 8 -8.98 -9.06 16.68
CA ILE A 8 -8.68 -9.07 18.12
C ILE A 8 -9.27 -7.83 18.77
N GLY A 9 -10.35 -8.01 19.50
CA GLY A 9 -11.00 -6.93 20.25
C GLY A 9 -10.33 -6.67 21.61
N GLY A 10 -10.41 -5.39 22.06
CA GLY A 10 -9.99 -4.99 23.41
C GLY A 10 -8.53 -4.56 23.53
N MET A 11 -7.78 -4.43 22.44
CA MET A 11 -6.44 -3.83 22.47
C MET A 11 -6.51 -2.32 22.55
N THR A 12 -5.80 -1.70 23.49
CA THR A 12 -5.84 -0.25 23.72
C THR A 12 -4.50 0.46 23.55
N CYS A 13 -3.39 -0.26 23.50
CA CYS A 13 -2.05 0.33 23.44
C CYS A 13 -1.00 -0.63 22.89
N ALA A 14 0.21 -0.13 22.61
CA ALA A 14 1.32 -0.90 22.09
C ALA A 14 1.74 -2.08 23.00
N SER A 15 1.62 -1.95 24.32
CA SER A 15 1.91 -3.06 25.25
C SER A 15 0.92 -4.22 25.13
N CYS A 16 -0.36 -3.92 24.79
CA CYS A 16 -1.37 -4.93 24.47
C CYS A 16 -0.97 -5.74 23.23
N VAL A 17 -0.55 -5.02 22.18
CA VAL A 17 -0.06 -5.61 20.92
C VAL A 17 1.09 -6.59 21.18
N ASN A 18 2.13 -6.13 21.86
CA ASN A 18 3.31 -6.94 22.17
C ASN A 18 2.96 -8.19 22.99
N ARG A 19 1.94 -8.10 23.85
CA ARG A 19 1.46 -9.23 24.65
C ARG A 19 0.77 -10.27 23.79
N VAL A 20 -0.13 -9.84 22.91
CA VAL A 20 -0.82 -10.74 21.98
C VAL A 20 0.17 -11.38 21.02
N GLU A 21 1.10 -10.63 20.44
CA GLU A 21 2.15 -11.18 19.58
C GLU A 21 2.97 -12.29 20.27
N ARG A 22 3.40 -12.04 21.51
CA ARG A 22 4.13 -13.05 22.28
C ARG A 22 3.28 -14.30 22.56
N ALA A 23 2.00 -14.13 22.80
CA ALA A 23 1.09 -15.26 23.01
C ALA A 23 0.92 -16.08 21.74
N LEU A 24 0.72 -15.42 20.59
CA LEU A 24 0.57 -16.06 19.29
C LEU A 24 1.86 -16.78 18.84
N LYS A 25 3.04 -16.13 19.00
CA LYS A 25 4.35 -16.73 18.65
C LYS A 25 4.71 -17.95 19.49
N LYS A 26 4.09 -18.13 20.67
CA LYS A 26 4.28 -19.33 21.50
C LYS A 26 3.44 -20.53 21.05
N VAL A 27 2.47 -20.34 20.15
CA VAL A 27 1.62 -21.42 19.68
C VAL A 27 2.41 -22.34 18.74
N PRO A 28 2.47 -23.66 19.00
CA PRO A 28 3.18 -24.59 18.12
C PRO A 28 2.62 -24.57 16.70
N GLY A 29 3.51 -24.44 15.71
CA GLY A 29 3.15 -24.35 14.28
C GLY A 29 3.09 -22.92 13.73
N VAL A 30 3.29 -21.89 14.56
CA VAL A 30 3.44 -20.50 14.14
C VAL A 30 4.90 -20.22 13.80
N GLN A 31 5.15 -19.69 12.61
CA GLN A 31 6.46 -19.23 12.17
C GLN A 31 6.68 -17.77 12.59
N ASP A 32 5.70 -16.90 12.34
CA ASP A 32 5.70 -15.52 12.79
C ASP A 32 4.26 -15.02 13.01
N ALA A 33 4.12 -14.01 13.86
CA ALA A 33 2.85 -13.36 14.13
C ALA A 33 3.09 -11.86 14.32
N THR A 34 2.34 -11.04 13.59
CA THR A 34 2.37 -9.58 13.69
C THR A 34 0.96 -9.09 14.04
N VAL A 35 0.86 -8.23 15.05
CA VAL A 35 -0.42 -7.67 15.48
C VAL A 35 -0.45 -6.17 15.20
N ASN A 36 -1.51 -5.71 14.52
CA ASN A 36 -1.74 -4.31 14.21
C ASN A 36 -2.83 -3.73 15.11
N LEU A 37 -2.46 -2.71 15.89
CA LEU A 37 -3.39 -2.03 16.81
C LEU A 37 -4.49 -1.24 16.06
N ALA A 38 -4.15 -0.69 14.91
CA ALA A 38 -5.07 0.19 14.16
C ALA A 38 -6.16 -0.61 13.43
N LEU A 39 -5.80 -1.79 12.90
CA LEU A 39 -6.72 -2.73 12.26
C LEU A 39 -7.40 -3.67 13.27
N GLU A 40 -6.93 -3.72 14.51
CA GLU A 40 -7.36 -4.69 15.53
C GLU A 40 -7.27 -6.14 15.03
N ALA A 41 -6.24 -6.46 14.27
CA ALA A 41 -6.05 -7.75 13.63
C ALA A 41 -4.64 -8.30 13.82
N ALA A 42 -4.51 -9.64 13.84
CA ALA A 42 -3.24 -10.36 13.79
C ALA A 42 -3.08 -11.07 12.46
N HIS A 43 -1.90 -10.94 11.88
CA HIS A 43 -1.44 -11.72 10.74
C HIS A 43 -0.48 -12.79 11.23
N VAL A 44 -0.79 -14.05 10.93
CA VAL A 44 -0.03 -15.19 11.41
C VAL A 44 0.43 -16.03 10.23
N SER A 45 1.73 -16.30 10.17
CA SER A 45 2.33 -17.22 9.21
C SER A 45 2.60 -18.58 9.90
N ALA A 46 2.14 -19.66 9.25
CA ALA A 46 2.36 -21.03 9.71
C ALA A 46 3.63 -21.63 9.10
N VAL A 47 4.31 -22.48 9.86
CA VAL A 47 5.45 -23.25 9.37
C VAL A 47 5.00 -24.15 8.22
N PRO A 48 5.63 -24.08 7.02
CA PRO A 48 5.30 -24.98 5.92
C PRO A 48 5.73 -26.41 6.25
N VAL A 49 4.90 -27.40 5.90
CA VAL A 49 5.22 -28.84 6.06
C VAL A 49 5.47 -29.40 4.66
N PRO A 50 6.69 -29.86 4.35
CA PRO A 50 7.00 -30.44 3.06
C PRO A 50 6.20 -31.73 2.81
N GLY A 51 5.64 -31.91 1.61
CA GLY A 51 4.92 -33.11 1.21
C GLY A 51 3.48 -33.23 1.68
N GLU A 52 2.92 -32.20 2.29
CA GLU A 52 1.53 -32.16 2.77
C GLU A 52 0.54 -31.97 1.61
N THR A 53 -0.55 -32.74 1.59
CA THR A 53 -1.63 -32.55 0.61
C THR A 53 -2.47 -31.31 0.96
N ALA A 54 -3.18 -30.74 -0.03
CA ALA A 54 -4.02 -29.56 0.19
C ALA A 54 -5.09 -29.77 1.28
N ALA A 55 -5.68 -30.99 1.36
CA ALA A 55 -6.66 -31.34 2.37
C ALA A 55 -6.05 -31.38 3.78
N GLN A 56 -4.88 -31.98 3.94
CA GLN A 56 -4.13 -32.04 5.21
C GLN A 56 -3.70 -30.64 5.67
N ALA A 57 -3.23 -29.80 4.73
CA ALA A 57 -2.90 -28.43 5.01
C ALA A 57 -4.12 -27.64 5.53
N HIS A 58 -5.28 -27.82 4.91
CA HIS A 58 -6.52 -27.16 5.32
C HIS A 58 -6.94 -27.57 6.74
N GLU A 59 -6.93 -28.86 7.07
CA GLU A 59 -7.27 -29.36 8.40
C GLU A 59 -6.27 -28.86 9.47
N ARG A 60 -4.98 -28.90 9.17
CA ARG A 60 -3.93 -28.38 10.06
C ARG A 60 -4.08 -26.88 10.33
N LEU A 61 -4.38 -26.08 9.29
CA LEU A 61 -4.58 -24.64 9.43
C LEU A 61 -5.84 -24.32 10.22
N ALA A 62 -6.93 -25.07 10.04
CA ALA A 62 -8.15 -24.93 10.86
C ALA A 62 -7.90 -25.24 12.33
N ALA A 63 -7.14 -26.32 12.63
CA ALA A 63 -6.74 -26.66 13.98
C ALA A 63 -5.80 -25.61 14.60
N LEU A 64 -4.95 -24.98 13.78
CA LEU A 64 -4.08 -23.88 14.20
C LEU A 64 -4.89 -22.63 14.53
N ASP A 65 -5.89 -22.25 13.70
CA ASP A 65 -6.77 -21.11 13.98
C ASP A 65 -7.49 -21.25 15.32
N ALA A 66 -8.02 -22.43 15.62
CA ALA A 66 -8.66 -22.71 16.91
C ALA A 66 -7.70 -22.51 18.10
N ARG A 67 -6.43 -22.91 17.96
CA ARG A 67 -5.38 -22.70 18.99
C ARG A 67 -5.00 -21.24 19.13
N LEU A 68 -4.91 -20.50 18.02
CA LEU A 68 -4.64 -19.06 18.00
C LEU A 68 -5.75 -18.29 18.72
N ARG A 69 -7.03 -18.59 18.43
CA ARG A 69 -8.19 -17.98 19.12
C ARG A 69 -8.16 -18.24 20.63
N ARG A 70 -7.75 -19.44 21.04
CA ARG A 70 -7.57 -19.75 22.47
C ARG A 70 -6.43 -18.93 23.07
N ALA A 71 -5.28 -18.86 22.43
CA ALA A 71 -4.14 -18.07 22.90
C ALA A 71 -4.47 -16.58 23.08
N VAL A 72 -5.30 -16.02 22.18
CA VAL A 72 -5.81 -14.63 22.28
C VAL A 72 -6.69 -14.49 23.53
N ARG A 73 -7.61 -15.42 23.80
CA ARG A 73 -8.46 -15.38 25.01
C ARG A 73 -7.63 -15.52 26.28
N ASP A 74 -6.68 -16.44 26.30
CA ASP A 74 -5.79 -16.67 27.46
C ASP A 74 -4.92 -15.43 27.73
N ALA A 75 -4.57 -14.67 26.69
CA ALA A 75 -3.92 -13.38 26.81
C ALA A 75 -4.84 -12.26 27.33
N GLY A 76 -6.15 -12.52 27.48
CA GLY A 76 -7.14 -11.58 28.02
C GLY A 76 -7.81 -10.69 26.97
N TYR A 77 -7.80 -11.10 25.68
CA TYR A 77 -8.39 -10.39 24.57
C TYR A 77 -9.47 -11.21 23.87
N GLU A 78 -10.31 -10.57 23.06
CA GLU A 78 -11.45 -11.20 22.39
C GLU A 78 -11.12 -11.50 20.93
N PRO A 79 -11.04 -12.78 20.50
CA PRO A 79 -10.88 -13.11 19.08
C PRO A 79 -12.19 -12.91 18.33
N ARG A 80 -12.14 -12.17 17.21
CA ARG A 80 -13.28 -11.89 16.32
C ARG A 80 -13.04 -12.47 14.94
N ALA A 81 -14.11 -12.71 14.16
CA ALA A 81 -13.97 -12.98 12.74
C ALA A 81 -13.67 -11.64 12.02
N ALA A 82 -12.72 -11.65 11.07
CA ALA A 82 -12.34 -10.43 10.34
C ALA A 82 -13.53 -9.77 9.62
N GLN A 83 -14.39 -10.58 8.98
CA GLN A 83 -15.59 -10.11 8.28
C GLN A 83 -16.62 -9.44 9.19
N GLN A 84 -16.82 -9.93 10.42
CA GLN A 84 -17.76 -9.31 11.37
C GLN A 84 -17.31 -7.93 11.84
N ALA A 85 -16.00 -7.67 11.87
CA ALA A 85 -15.47 -6.36 12.23
C ALA A 85 -15.74 -5.30 11.14
N ASP A 86 -15.75 -5.71 9.87
CA ASP A 86 -15.99 -4.83 8.73
C ASP A 86 -17.49 -4.50 8.57
N ASP A 87 -18.37 -5.48 8.72
CA ASP A 87 -19.83 -5.29 8.65
C ASP A 87 -20.35 -4.40 9.80
N ASP A 88 -19.85 -4.64 11.01
CA ASP A 88 -20.13 -3.80 12.19
C ASP A 88 -19.63 -2.35 12.04
N ALA A 89 -18.58 -2.14 11.28
CA ALA A 89 -18.01 -0.82 11.02
C ALA A 89 -18.73 -0.09 9.87
N ALA A 90 -19.25 -0.82 8.87
CA ALA A 90 -19.94 -0.25 7.71
C ALA A 90 -21.32 0.31 8.08
N SER A 91 -22.06 -0.35 8.98
CA SER A 91 -23.39 0.06 9.44
C SER A 91 -23.39 1.04 10.61
N ALA A 92 -22.18 1.44 11.14
CA ALA A 92 -22.08 2.19 12.36
C ALA A 92 -22.35 3.70 12.18
N SER A 93 -23.34 4.23 12.89
CA SER A 93 -23.54 5.67 13.06
C SER A 93 -22.26 6.38 13.48
N PRO A 94 -22.01 7.64 13.00
CA PRO A 94 -20.90 8.49 13.48
C PRO A 94 -20.79 8.62 15.00
N TRP A 95 -21.89 8.39 15.70
CA TRP A 95 -22.05 8.47 17.14
C TRP A 95 -21.97 7.12 17.87
N LYS A 96 -21.69 6.02 17.16
CA LYS A 96 -21.49 4.69 17.78
C LYS A 96 -20.40 4.79 18.86
N GLY A 97 -20.71 4.32 20.06
CA GLY A 97 -19.77 4.35 21.19
C GLY A 97 -19.73 5.68 21.96
N PHE A 98 -20.49 6.71 21.57
CA PHE A 98 -20.53 8.00 22.28
C PHE A 98 -21.34 7.97 23.59
N GLY A 99 -22.24 7.01 23.76
CA GLY A 99 -23.11 6.91 24.94
C GLY A 99 -22.36 6.97 26.29
N PRO A 100 -21.33 6.14 26.51
CA PRO A 100 -20.52 6.22 27.74
C PRO A 100 -19.83 7.57 27.93
N VAL A 101 -19.38 8.23 26.87
CA VAL A 101 -18.78 9.56 26.91
C VAL A 101 -19.81 10.61 27.27
N ALA A 102 -21.00 10.58 26.64
CA ALA A 102 -22.09 11.49 26.95
C ALA A 102 -22.52 11.37 28.43
N LEU A 103 -22.68 10.11 28.91
CA LEU A 103 -23.01 9.88 30.31
C LEU A 103 -21.90 10.39 31.25
N GLY A 104 -20.64 10.14 30.91
CA GLY A 104 -19.49 10.69 31.66
C GLY A 104 -19.49 12.19 31.70
N LEU A 105 -19.73 12.88 30.57
CA LEU A 105 -19.83 14.35 30.51
C LEU A 105 -20.97 14.88 31.37
N VAL A 106 -22.17 14.26 31.29
CA VAL A 106 -23.32 14.68 32.09
C VAL A 106 -23.06 14.54 33.59
N LEU A 107 -22.43 13.42 34.01
CA LEU A 107 -22.14 13.18 35.43
C LEU A 107 -20.95 14.01 35.95
N SER A 108 -19.95 14.28 35.08
CA SER A 108 -18.75 15.04 35.49
C SER A 108 -18.94 16.57 35.39
N ALA A 109 -19.82 17.07 34.51
CA ALA A 109 -20.01 18.52 34.34
C ALA A 109 -20.40 19.25 35.64
N PRO A 110 -21.33 18.74 36.47
CA PRO A 110 -21.66 19.42 37.75
C PRO A 110 -20.47 19.43 38.71
N LEU A 111 -19.57 18.45 38.66
CA LEU A 111 -18.37 18.37 39.50
C LEU A 111 -17.32 19.43 39.15
N VAL A 112 -17.34 19.96 37.92
CA VAL A 112 -16.41 21.00 37.44
C VAL A 112 -16.94 22.39 37.74
N LEU A 113 -18.23 22.55 37.99
CA LEU A 113 -18.85 23.87 38.30
C LEU A 113 -18.17 24.64 39.45
N PRO A 114 -17.76 24.01 40.58
CA PRO A 114 -17.01 24.70 41.61
C PRO A 114 -15.72 25.33 41.11
N MET A 115 -14.96 24.60 40.30
CA MET A 115 -13.69 25.06 39.70
C MET A 115 -13.90 26.28 38.78
N VAL A 116 -15.02 26.34 38.08
CA VAL A 116 -15.40 27.51 37.27
C VAL A 116 -15.84 28.68 38.19
N GLY A 117 -16.56 28.40 39.27
CA GLY A 117 -16.95 29.39 40.27
C GLY A 117 -15.75 30.09 40.90
N ASP A 118 -14.69 29.35 41.23
CA ASP A 118 -13.46 29.90 41.82
C ASP A 118 -12.76 30.91 40.89
N LEU A 119 -12.82 30.71 39.55
CA LEU A 119 -12.34 31.69 38.57
C LEU A 119 -13.06 33.05 38.64
N PHE A 120 -14.32 33.03 39.11
CA PHE A 120 -15.13 34.23 39.29
C PHE A 120 -15.23 34.67 40.75
N GLY A 121 -14.39 34.10 41.65
CA GLY A 121 -14.41 34.41 43.09
C GLY A 121 -15.66 33.93 43.82
N GLN A 122 -16.40 32.98 43.26
CA GLN A 122 -17.62 32.40 43.85
C GLN A 122 -17.34 30.95 44.25
N HIS A 123 -17.50 30.60 45.50
CA HIS A 123 -17.31 29.25 46.03
C HIS A 123 -18.59 28.41 45.91
N TRP A 124 -18.79 27.76 44.77
CA TRP A 124 -19.94 26.89 44.54
C TRP A 124 -19.60 25.43 44.89
N MET A 125 -19.53 25.13 46.19
CA MET A 125 -19.23 23.75 46.62
C MET A 125 -20.49 22.90 46.61
N LEU A 126 -20.46 21.78 45.82
CA LEU A 126 -21.49 20.75 45.90
C LEU A 126 -21.39 19.99 47.24
N PRO A 127 -22.52 19.57 47.84
CA PRO A 127 -22.47 18.68 49.02
C PRO A 127 -21.67 17.40 48.71
N ALA A 128 -20.88 16.94 49.71
CA ALA A 128 -19.98 15.78 49.55
C ALA A 128 -20.70 14.50 49.03
N TRP A 129 -21.93 14.25 49.54
CA TRP A 129 -22.72 13.10 49.07
C TRP A 129 -23.16 13.21 47.63
N VAL A 130 -23.38 14.43 47.09
CA VAL A 130 -23.69 14.65 45.67
C VAL A 130 -22.45 14.36 44.83
N GLN A 131 -21.29 14.89 45.23
CA GLN A 131 -20.01 14.60 44.53
C GLN A 131 -19.73 13.10 44.49
N PHE A 132 -19.91 12.39 45.61
CA PHE A 132 -19.76 10.93 45.67
C PHE A 132 -20.76 10.23 44.74
N LEU A 133 -22.05 10.63 44.76
CA LEU A 133 -23.07 10.00 43.92
C LEU A 133 -22.79 10.15 42.41
N LEU A 134 -22.27 11.31 42.01
CA LEU A 134 -21.93 11.60 40.60
C LEU A 134 -20.63 10.92 40.16
N ALA A 135 -19.60 10.94 41.01
CA ALA A 135 -18.27 10.40 40.63
C ALA A 135 -18.21 8.89 40.70
N THR A 136 -18.90 8.22 41.61
CA THR A 136 -18.80 6.77 41.82
C THR A 136 -19.27 5.95 40.63
N PRO A 137 -20.38 6.25 39.94
CA PRO A 137 -20.73 5.57 38.71
C PRO A 137 -19.71 5.78 37.59
N VAL A 138 -19.12 6.98 37.50
CA VAL A 138 -18.04 7.22 36.49
C VAL A 138 -16.82 6.38 36.83
N GLN A 139 -16.42 6.33 38.11
CA GLN A 139 -15.24 5.58 38.56
C GLN A 139 -15.38 4.09 38.32
N PHE A 140 -16.48 3.46 38.70
CA PHE A 140 -16.61 2.01 38.74
C PHE A 140 -17.40 1.40 37.57
N ILE A 141 -18.36 2.13 36.99
CA ILE A 141 -19.14 1.63 35.84
C ILE A 141 -18.45 2.04 34.55
N LEU A 142 -18.22 3.33 34.31
CA LEU A 142 -17.56 3.80 33.09
C LEU A 142 -16.06 3.46 33.09
N GLY A 143 -15.42 3.49 34.28
CA GLY A 143 -14.03 3.13 34.50
C GLY A 143 -13.75 1.63 34.53
N ALA A 144 -14.76 0.76 34.55
CA ALA A 144 -14.60 -0.72 34.67
C ALA A 144 -13.60 -1.31 33.64
N ARG A 145 -13.58 -0.78 32.44
CA ARG A 145 -12.64 -1.20 31.38
C ARG A 145 -11.17 -1.01 31.78
N PHE A 146 -10.85 0.09 32.48
CA PHE A 146 -9.49 0.39 32.92
C PHE A 146 -9.05 -0.57 34.04
N TYR A 147 -9.95 -0.92 34.95
CA TYR A 147 -9.67 -1.95 35.98
C TYR A 147 -9.40 -3.32 35.38
N LYS A 148 -10.19 -3.74 34.37
CA LYS A 148 -9.96 -5.00 33.68
C LYS A 148 -8.59 -5.01 32.98
N GLY A 149 -8.26 -3.92 32.24
CA GLY A 149 -6.96 -3.77 31.57
C GLY A 149 -5.79 -3.74 32.57
N ALA A 150 -5.92 -2.99 33.67
CA ALA A 150 -4.94 -2.91 34.75
C ALA A 150 -4.68 -4.29 35.40
N TRP A 151 -5.74 -5.04 35.72
CA TRP A 151 -5.63 -6.38 36.28
C TRP A 151 -4.85 -7.35 35.39
N HIS A 152 -5.13 -7.30 34.09
CA HIS A 152 -4.38 -8.11 33.14
C HIS A 152 -2.92 -7.68 33.00
N ALA A 153 -2.63 -6.38 33.10
CA ALA A 153 -1.26 -5.88 33.08
C ALA A 153 -0.47 -6.32 34.34
N LEU A 154 -1.08 -6.20 35.51
CA LEU A 154 -0.48 -6.64 36.76
C LEU A 154 -0.15 -8.12 36.77
N LYS A 155 -1.08 -8.99 36.33
CA LYS A 155 -0.83 -10.44 36.20
C LYS A 155 0.33 -10.78 35.28
N ALA A 156 0.61 -9.94 34.28
CA ALA A 156 1.68 -10.13 33.33
C ALA A 156 2.99 -9.44 33.72
N PHE A 157 3.04 -8.78 34.86
CA PHE A 157 4.16 -7.92 35.29
C PHE A 157 4.57 -6.90 34.21
N THR A 158 3.55 -6.33 33.54
CA THR A 158 3.75 -5.30 32.49
C THR A 158 2.99 -4.03 32.86
N GLY A 159 3.53 -2.88 32.45
CA GLY A 159 2.80 -1.61 32.54
C GLY A 159 1.94 -1.37 31.30
N ASN A 160 0.74 -0.83 31.51
CA ASN A 160 -0.08 -0.29 30.41
C ASN A 160 -0.80 1.01 30.85
N MET A 161 -1.42 1.67 29.89
CA MET A 161 -2.18 2.90 30.11
C MET A 161 -3.31 2.69 31.14
N ASP A 162 -4.03 1.57 31.03
CA ASP A 162 -5.18 1.30 31.90
C ASP A 162 -4.76 1.19 33.37
N LEU A 163 -3.55 0.70 33.65
CA LEU A 163 -2.98 0.65 34.99
C LEU A 163 -2.73 2.06 35.55
N LEU A 164 -2.16 2.96 34.76
CA LEU A 164 -1.89 4.34 35.19
C LEU A 164 -3.19 5.09 35.49
N VAL A 165 -4.19 4.97 34.60
CA VAL A 165 -5.51 5.59 34.81
C VAL A 165 -6.20 5.00 36.04
N ALA A 166 -6.25 3.67 36.15
CA ALA A 166 -6.89 3.02 37.30
C ALA A 166 -6.23 3.40 38.64
N LEU A 167 -4.89 3.42 38.71
CA LEU A 167 -4.16 3.83 39.90
C LEU A 167 -4.41 5.29 40.26
N GLY A 168 -4.26 6.21 39.30
CA GLY A 168 -4.41 7.63 39.52
C GLY A 168 -5.81 8.02 39.93
N THR A 169 -6.84 7.51 39.21
CA THR A 169 -8.24 7.85 39.53
C THR A 169 -8.73 7.20 40.82
N SER A 170 -8.27 5.96 41.11
CA SER A 170 -8.58 5.29 42.38
C SER A 170 -7.95 6.02 43.57
N ALA A 171 -6.71 6.49 43.45
CA ALA A 171 -6.04 7.24 44.47
C ALA A 171 -6.79 8.55 44.79
N GLY A 172 -7.25 9.31 43.77
CA GLY A 172 -8.06 10.51 43.96
C GLY A 172 -9.42 10.23 44.58
N TRP A 173 -10.10 9.17 44.16
CA TRP A 173 -11.39 8.74 44.72
C TRP A 173 -11.27 8.32 46.19
N LEU A 174 -10.28 7.47 46.52
CA LEU A 174 -10.00 6.97 47.87
C LEU A 174 -9.61 8.13 48.80
N LEU A 175 -8.77 9.05 48.33
CA LEU A 175 -8.41 10.23 49.09
C LEU A 175 -9.67 11.06 49.46
N SER A 176 -10.54 11.31 48.49
CA SER A 176 -11.78 12.03 48.71
C SER A 176 -12.70 11.35 49.74
N MET A 177 -12.77 10.00 49.63
CA MET A 177 -13.53 9.19 50.55
C MET A 177 -12.97 9.27 52.00
N TRP A 178 -11.63 9.18 52.11
CA TRP A 178 -10.92 9.33 53.37
C TRP A 178 -11.18 10.71 54.00
N LEU A 179 -11.00 11.80 53.24
CA LEU A 179 -11.22 13.17 53.72
C LEU A 179 -12.67 13.39 54.15
N TRP A 180 -13.64 12.85 53.39
CA TRP A 180 -15.05 12.98 53.75
C TRP A 180 -15.42 12.25 55.05
N LEU A 181 -14.91 10.99 55.21
CA LEU A 181 -15.20 10.17 56.39
C LEU A 181 -14.49 10.65 57.67
N THR A 182 -13.34 11.34 57.52
CA THR A 182 -12.56 11.86 58.66
C THR A 182 -12.82 13.35 58.94
N ALA A 183 -13.70 14.00 58.18
CA ALA A 183 -14.02 15.40 58.35
C ALA A 183 -14.69 15.65 59.70
N ALA A 184 -14.23 16.67 60.43
CA ALA A 184 -14.85 17.09 61.66
C ALA A 184 -16.27 17.65 61.39
N PRO A 185 -17.24 17.46 62.34
CA PRO A 185 -18.57 18.02 62.18
C PRO A 185 -18.54 19.55 61.98
N GLY A 186 -19.18 20.01 60.89
CA GLY A 186 -19.20 21.40 60.50
C GLY A 186 -18.08 21.92 59.61
N HIS A 187 -17.07 21.08 59.28
CA HIS A 187 -16.05 21.41 58.29
C HIS A 187 -16.35 20.71 56.96
N ALA A 188 -16.47 21.48 55.88
CA ALA A 188 -16.55 20.93 54.52
C ALA A 188 -15.14 20.78 53.97
N PRO A 189 -14.56 19.52 53.91
CA PRO A 189 -13.23 19.31 53.34
C PRO A 189 -13.28 19.56 51.85
N HIS A 190 -12.15 19.99 51.28
CA HIS A 190 -11.98 20.01 49.82
C HIS A 190 -11.84 18.58 49.34
N LEU A 191 -12.76 18.12 48.50
CA LEU A 191 -12.77 16.77 47.95
C LEU A 191 -12.24 16.81 46.50
N TYR A 192 -11.74 15.70 46.03
CA TYR A 192 -11.11 15.54 44.71
C TYR A 192 -11.84 14.51 43.83
N PHE A 193 -13.15 14.29 44.07
CA PHE A 193 -13.99 13.38 43.29
C PHE A 193 -14.10 13.83 41.83
N GLU A 194 -14.08 15.15 41.57
CA GLU A 194 -14.05 15.70 40.21
C GLU A 194 -12.83 15.26 39.44
N GLY A 195 -11.66 15.19 40.09
CA GLY A 195 -10.42 14.75 39.46
C GLY A 195 -10.53 13.35 38.88
N SER A 196 -11.09 12.39 39.63
CA SER A 196 -11.27 11.02 39.17
C SER A 196 -12.30 10.89 38.05
N ALA A 197 -13.47 11.55 38.21
CA ALA A 197 -14.57 11.50 37.25
C ALA A 197 -14.21 12.17 35.91
N VAL A 198 -13.62 13.35 35.97
CA VAL A 198 -13.23 14.12 34.79
C VAL A 198 -12.11 13.42 34.02
N VAL A 199 -11.09 12.87 34.70
CA VAL A 199 -10.01 12.13 34.05
C VAL A 199 -10.56 10.92 33.28
N ILE A 200 -11.41 10.09 33.89
CA ILE A 200 -12.06 8.96 33.23
C ILE A 200 -12.85 9.43 32.00
N THR A 201 -13.66 10.49 32.17
CA THR A 201 -14.48 11.03 31.07
C THR A 201 -13.64 11.55 29.92
N LEU A 202 -12.56 12.30 30.20
CA LEU A 202 -11.65 12.81 29.18
C LEU A 202 -10.87 11.71 28.48
N VAL A 203 -10.46 10.64 29.19
CA VAL A 203 -9.82 9.47 28.59
C VAL A 203 -10.81 8.74 27.68
N LEU A 204 -12.07 8.57 28.10
CA LEU A 204 -13.11 7.97 27.27
C LEU A 204 -13.40 8.82 26.02
N LEU A 205 -13.45 10.14 26.16
CA LEU A 205 -13.60 11.07 25.04
C LEU A 205 -12.41 10.95 24.07
N GLY A 206 -11.19 10.96 24.58
CA GLY A 206 -9.98 10.75 23.78
C GLY A 206 -10.03 9.44 23.00
N LYS A 207 -10.43 8.36 23.65
CA LYS A 207 -10.60 7.03 23.00
C LYS A 207 -11.70 7.02 21.96
N TRP A 208 -12.83 7.65 22.20
CA TRP A 208 -13.88 7.75 21.19
C TRP A 208 -13.45 8.58 19.97
N LEU A 209 -12.75 9.71 20.18
CA LEU A 209 -12.16 10.49 19.08
C LEU A 209 -11.14 9.69 18.29
N GLU A 210 -10.30 8.91 18.96
CA GLU A 210 -9.33 7.99 18.38
C GLU A 210 -10.02 6.95 17.49
N GLU A 211 -11.04 6.25 18.00
CA GLU A 211 -11.80 5.25 17.23
C GLU A 211 -12.53 5.87 16.03
N ARG A 212 -13.09 7.08 16.21
CA ARG A 212 -13.72 7.82 15.10
C ARG A 212 -12.72 8.16 14.01
N ALA A 213 -11.54 8.61 14.37
CA ALA A 213 -10.49 8.95 13.42
C ALA A 213 -9.91 7.71 12.72
N LYS A 214 -9.74 6.59 13.44
CA LYS A 214 -9.39 5.28 12.83
C LYS A 214 -10.40 4.89 11.75
N ARG A 215 -11.70 4.97 12.04
CA ARG A 215 -12.75 4.69 11.05
C ARG A 215 -12.66 5.58 9.81
N GLN A 216 -12.24 6.82 9.96
CA GLN A 216 -12.04 7.72 8.82
C GLN A 216 -10.80 7.36 8.00
N THR A 217 -9.72 6.87 8.60
CA THR A 217 -8.51 6.46 7.87
C THR A 217 -8.71 5.16 7.10
N THR A 218 -9.50 4.22 7.60
CA THR A 218 -9.84 2.96 6.91
C THR A 218 -10.93 3.12 5.84
N ALA A 219 -11.59 4.28 5.75
CA ALA A 219 -12.64 4.53 4.76
C ALA A 219 -12.17 4.38 3.30
N ALA A 220 -10.88 4.59 3.01
CA ALA A 220 -10.32 4.42 1.67
C ALA A 220 -10.36 2.95 1.23
N ILE A 221 -10.00 2.01 2.11
CA ILE A 221 -10.05 0.57 1.82
C ILE A 221 -11.49 0.10 1.69
N ARG A 222 -12.37 0.56 2.60
CA ARG A 222 -13.79 0.25 2.50
C ARG A 222 -14.41 0.71 1.19
N ALA A 223 -13.95 1.85 0.66
CA ALA A 223 -14.39 2.31 -0.66
C ALA A 223 -13.99 1.33 -1.76
N LEU A 224 -12.82 0.69 -1.67
CA LEU A 224 -12.40 -0.36 -2.62
C LEU A 224 -13.26 -1.62 -2.51
N HIS A 225 -13.60 -2.08 -1.29
CA HIS A 225 -14.53 -3.19 -1.10
C HIS A 225 -15.91 -2.88 -1.69
N GLY A 226 -16.42 -1.65 -1.55
CA GLY A 226 -17.70 -1.21 -2.12
C GLY A 226 -17.70 -1.07 -3.66
N LEU A 227 -16.59 -1.31 -4.34
CA LEU A 227 -16.57 -1.35 -5.81
C LEU A 227 -17.12 -2.66 -6.37
N ARG A 228 -17.17 -3.74 -5.59
CA ARG A 228 -17.71 -5.03 -6.02
C ARG A 228 -19.25 -4.98 -5.94
N PRO A 229 -19.98 -5.22 -7.03
CA PRO A 229 -21.43 -5.34 -6.98
C PRO A 229 -21.85 -6.66 -6.30
N ASP A 230 -23.07 -6.70 -5.76
CA ASP A 230 -23.59 -7.89 -5.09
C ASP A 230 -24.10 -8.94 -6.09
N LEU A 231 -24.66 -8.50 -7.23
CA LEU A 231 -25.28 -9.32 -8.24
C LEU A 231 -24.60 -9.17 -9.60
N ALA A 232 -24.69 -10.21 -10.42
CA ALA A 232 -24.26 -10.26 -11.82
C ALA A 232 -25.35 -10.87 -12.69
N HIS A 233 -25.51 -10.40 -13.93
CA HIS A 233 -26.49 -10.89 -14.91
C HIS A 233 -25.84 -11.97 -15.78
N VAL A 234 -25.92 -13.23 -15.34
CA VAL A 234 -25.36 -14.39 -16.08
C VAL A 234 -26.30 -14.78 -17.22
N LEU A 235 -25.70 -14.99 -18.38
CA LEU A 235 -26.43 -15.45 -19.58
C LEU A 235 -26.43 -16.99 -19.65
N ASP A 236 -27.60 -17.57 -19.77
CA ASP A 236 -27.76 -19.00 -20.05
C ASP A 236 -27.38 -19.32 -21.51
N LYS A 237 -27.36 -20.62 -21.86
CA LYS A 237 -27.09 -21.09 -23.24
C LYS A 237 -28.10 -20.59 -24.28
N ARG A 238 -29.26 -20.07 -23.85
CA ARG A 238 -30.31 -19.52 -24.71
C ARG A 238 -30.29 -17.99 -24.77
N GLY A 239 -29.35 -17.34 -24.05
CA GLY A 239 -29.21 -15.89 -23.99
C GLY A 239 -30.16 -15.22 -22.99
N ALA A 240 -30.83 -15.96 -22.12
CA ALA A 240 -31.66 -15.39 -21.07
C ALA A 240 -30.80 -14.94 -19.87
N GLU A 241 -31.08 -13.73 -19.35
CA GLU A 241 -30.38 -13.16 -18.21
C GLU A 241 -30.94 -13.73 -16.90
N ARG A 242 -30.05 -14.14 -16.01
CA ARG A 242 -30.36 -14.58 -14.64
C ARG A 242 -29.48 -13.83 -13.65
N ASP A 243 -30.09 -13.28 -12.62
CA ASP A 243 -29.37 -12.64 -11.53
C ASP A 243 -28.74 -13.69 -10.60
N VAL A 244 -27.42 -13.60 -10.41
CA VAL A 244 -26.64 -14.53 -9.60
C VAL A 244 -25.75 -13.69 -8.66
N PRO A 245 -25.60 -14.07 -7.39
CA PRO A 245 -24.62 -13.43 -6.51
C PRO A 245 -23.22 -13.49 -7.13
N VAL A 246 -22.47 -12.38 -7.11
CA VAL A 246 -21.10 -12.32 -7.67
C VAL A 246 -20.17 -13.36 -7.03
N ALA A 247 -20.46 -13.78 -5.79
CA ALA A 247 -19.71 -14.83 -5.10
C ALA A 247 -19.86 -16.24 -5.74
N GLU A 248 -20.88 -16.45 -6.55
CA GLU A 248 -21.19 -17.73 -7.23
C GLU A 248 -20.69 -17.77 -8.67
N LEU A 249 -20.11 -16.67 -9.19
CA LEU A 249 -19.55 -16.62 -10.53
C LEU A 249 -18.36 -17.56 -10.67
N LEU A 250 -18.29 -18.24 -11.81
CA LEU A 250 -17.20 -19.12 -12.18
C LEU A 250 -16.45 -18.59 -13.42
N PRO A 251 -15.15 -18.85 -13.57
CA PRO A 251 -14.44 -18.61 -14.82
C PRO A 251 -15.12 -19.35 -15.97
N GLY A 252 -15.30 -18.65 -17.12
CA GLY A 252 -16.04 -19.14 -18.28
C GLY A 252 -17.52 -18.73 -18.32
N ASP A 253 -18.10 -18.17 -17.25
CA ASP A 253 -19.45 -17.65 -17.26
C ASP A 253 -19.57 -16.45 -18.22
N ARG A 254 -20.68 -16.38 -18.94
CA ARG A 254 -21.02 -15.24 -19.79
C ARG A 254 -21.92 -14.30 -19.01
N VAL A 255 -21.48 -13.05 -18.87
CA VAL A 255 -22.18 -12.03 -18.06
C VAL A 255 -22.50 -10.82 -18.93
N ALA A 256 -23.76 -10.37 -18.86
CA ALA A 256 -24.16 -9.09 -19.44
C ALA A 256 -23.90 -7.96 -18.43
N VAL A 257 -23.28 -6.87 -18.90
CA VAL A 257 -23.08 -5.66 -18.10
C VAL A 257 -23.78 -4.51 -18.81
N ARG A 258 -24.73 -3.89 -18.14
CA ARG A 258 -25.54 -2.80 -18.69
C ARG A 258 -24.82 -1.46 -18.56
N PRO A 259 -25.20 -0.43 -19.32
CA PRO A 259 -24.66 0.91 -19.17
C PRO A 259 -24.82 1.43 -17.74
N GLY A 260 -23.74 2.01 -17.19
CA GLY A 260 -23.70 2.55 -15.82
C GLY A 260 -23.52 1.50 -14.72
N GLU A 261 -23.55 0.20 -15.03
CA GLU A 261 -23.33 -0.86 -14.05
C GLU A 261 -21.84 -1.10 -13.78
N ARG A 262 -21.55 -1.60 -12.58
CA ARG A 262 -20.20 -2.06 -12.23
C ARG A 262 -19.94 -3.43 -12.83
N ILE A 263 -18.73 -3.61 -13.36
CA ILE A 263 -18.26 -4.89 -13.89
C ILE A 263 -18.06 -5.85 -12.70
N PRO A 264 -18.73 -7.03 -12.72
CA PRO A 264 -18.79 -7.89 -11.53
C PRO A 264 -17.53 -8.72 -11.26
N ALA A 265 -16.75 -9.02 -12.30
CA ALA A 265 -15.54 -9.83 -12.22
C ALA A 265 -14.57 -9.44 -13.34
N ASP A 266 -13.34 -9.93 -13.29
CA ASP A 266 -12.41 -9.73 -14.40
C ASP A 266 -12.82 -10.61 -15.58
N GLY A 267 -12.67 -10.11 -16.81
CA GLY A 267 -13.05 -10.85 -17.99
C GLY A 267 -12.62 -10.22 -19.31
N LEU A 268 -13.09 -10.83 -20.40
CA LEU A 268 -12.87 -10.37 -21.77
C LEU A 268 -14.20 -10.02 -22.41
N VAL A 269 -14.26 -8.93 -23.13
CA VAL A 269 -15.44 -8.56 -23.93
C VAL A 269 -15.63 -9.60 -25.05
N LEU A 270 -16.79 -10.25 -25.10
CA LEU A 270 -17.21 -11.11 -26.21
C LEU A 270 -17.98 -10.32 -27.25
N GLU A 271 -18.94 -9.49 -26.82
CA GLU A 271 -19.85 -8.75 -27.66
C GLU A 271 -20.04 -7.32 -27.15
N GLY A 272 -20.15 -6.37 -28.08
CA GLY A 272 -20.37 -4.96 -27.76
C GLY A 272 -19.07 -4.13 -27.76
N GLN A 273 -19.25 -2.80 -27.74
CA GLN A 273 -18.16 -1.81 -27.59
C GLN A 273 -18.64 -0.74 -26.63
N THR A 274 -17.80 -0.35 -25.68
CA THR A 274 -18.15 0.62 -24.65
C THR A 274 -16.94 1.41 -24.21
N GLN A 275 -17.18 2.49 -23.46
CA GLN A 275 -16.18 3.20 -22.67
C GLN A 275 -16.23 2.67 -21.24
N VAL A 276 -15.10 2.34 -20.62
CA VAL A 276 -15.03 1.83 -19.25
C VAL A 276 -14.32 2.86 -18.37
N ASP A 277 -14.99 3.29 -17.32
CA ASP A 277 -14.39 4.13 -16.28
C ASP A 277 -13.66 3.25 -15.26
N GLU A 278 -12.34 3.28 -15.33
CA GLU A 278 -11.43 2.58 -14.43
C GLU A 278 -10.83 3.53 -13.37
N SER A 279 -11.33 4.76 -13.25
CA SER A 279 -10.74 5.83 -12.41
C SER A 279 -10.62 5.45 -10.94
N MET A 280 -11.54 4.67 -10.41
CA MET A 280 -11.52 4.21 -9.02
C MET A 280 -10.40 3.18 -8.73
N LEU A 281 -9.89 2.52 -9.77
CA LEU A 281 -8.81 1.53 -9.68
C LEU A 281 -7.48 2.11 -10.12
N THR A 282 -7.47 2.85 -11.23
CA THR A 282 -6.25 3.39 -11.84
C THR A 282 -5.98 4.85 -11.43
N GLY A 283 -7.01 5.59 -11.06
CA GLY A 283 -6.95 7.03 -10.82
C GLY A 283 -6.96 7.86 -12.12
N GLU A 284 -7.18 7.26 -13.29
CA GLU A 284 -7.32 7.99 -14.57
C GLU A 284 -8.74 8.50 -14.77
N PRO A 285 -8.94 9.81 -14.99
CA PRO A 285 -10.29 10.36 -15.11
C PRO A 285 -10.94 10.11 -16.47
N LEU A 286 -10.17 9.69 -17.48
CA LEU A 286 -10.69 9.44 -18.82
C LEU A 286 -11.10 7.97 -18.98
N PRO A 287 -12.35 7.70 -19.42
CA PRO A 287 -12.78 6.35 -19.73
C PRO A 287 -11.95 5.72 -20.87
N VAL A 288 -11.75 4.42 -20.79
CA VAL A 288 -10.96 3.65 -21.76
C VAL A 288 -11.88 2.89 -22.71
N PRO A 289 -11.69 3.01 -24.04
CA PRO A 289 -12.50 2.25 -25.00
C PRO A 289 -12.19 0.74 -24.91
N ARG A 290 -13.24 -0.06 -24.85
CA ARG A 290 -13.19 -1.53 -24.81
C ARG A 290 -14.13 -2.14 -25.85
N GLY A 291 -13.62 -3.10 -26.62
CA GLY A 291 -14.37 -3.87 -27.62
C GLY A 291 -14.03 -5.36 -27.55
N PRO A 292 -14.53 -6.19 -28.47
CA PRO A 292 -14.30 -7.63 -28.45
C PRO A 292 -12.82 -8.00 -28.29
N GLY A 293 -12.52 -8.92 -27.35
CA GLY A 293 -11.17 -9.28 -26.93
C GLY A 293 -10.52 -8.31 -25.95
N GLY A 294 -11.15 -7.16 -25.63
CA GLY A 294 -10.67 -6.20 -24.64
C GLY A 294 -10.86 -6.70 -23.22
N LYS A 295 -9.86 -6.46 -22.36
CA LYS A 295 -9.93 -6.84 -20.94
C LYS A 295 -10.83 -5.88 -20.18
N LEU A 296 -11.67 -6.46 -19.30
CA LEU A 296 -12.50 -5.74 -18.32
C LEU A 296 -12.04 -6.09 -16.92
N THR A 297 -11.95 -5.09 -16.06
CA THR A 297 -11.53 -5.25 -14.66
C THR A 297 -12.75 -5.13 -13.75
N GLY A 298 -12.93 -6.09 -12.86
CA GLY A 298 -14.01 -6.09 -11.86
C GLY A 298 -13.94 -4.84 -10.96
N GLY A 299 -15.10 -4.20 -10.74
CA GLY A 299 -15.22 -2.96 -9.96
C GLY A 299 -15.21 -1.67 -10.78
N SER A 300 -14.73 -1.67 -12.03
CA SER A 300 -14.86 -0.54 -12.97
C SER A 300 -16.30 -0.36 -13.42
N VAL A 301 -16.63 0.81 -13.97
CA VAL A 301 -18.00 1.14 -14.39
C VAL A 301 -18.11 1.08 -15.91
N ASN A 302 -19.08 0.32 -16.39
CA ASN A 302 -19.42 0.26 -17.81
C ASN A 302 -20.09 1.58 -18.24
N GLY A 303 -19.65 2.18 -19.34
CA GLY A 303 -20.14 3.46 -19.86
C GLY A 303 -21.44 3.33 -20.66
N ASP A 304 -21.32 3.54 -21.97
CA ASP A 304 -22.46 3.93 -22.81
C ASP A 304 -23.26 2.76 -23.41
N ALA A 305 -22.70 1.56 -23.51
CA ALA A 305 -23.31 0.44 -24.21
C ALA A 305 -23.34 -0.84 -23.36
N ARG A 306 -24.35 -1.68 -23.59
CA ARG A 306 -24.39 -3.03 -23.05
C ARG A 306 -23.28 -3.88 -23.68
N VAL A 307 -22.51 -4.56 -22.85
CA VAL A 307 -21.48 -5.52 -23.27
C VAL A 307 -21.77 -6.90 -22.70
N VAL A 308 -21.34 -7.93 -23.41
CA VAL A 308 -21.30 -9.30 -22.91
C VAL A 308 -19.83 -9.66 -22.72
N MET A 309 -19.50 -10.14 -21.53
CA MET A 309 -18.15 -10.55 -21.18
C MET A 309 -18.08 -12.02 -20.79
N GLU A 310 -16.94 -12.64 -20.99
CA GLU A 310 -16.57 -13.92 -20.41
C GLU A 310 -15.72 -13.70 -19.18
N VAL A 311 -16.11 -14.30 -18.06
CA VAL A 311 -15.41 -14.19 -16.79
C VAL A 311 -14.08 -14.96 -16.87
N THR A 312 -12.96 -14.30 -16.57
CA THR A 312 -11.62 -14.93 -16.56
C THR A 312 -11.09 -15.16 -15.14
N ALA A 313 -11.45 -14.30 -14.19
CA ALA A 313 -11.04 -14.46 -12.80
C ALA A 313 -12.11 -13.92 -11.84
N THR A 314 -12.31 -14.62 -10.73
CA THR A 314 -13.33 -14.32 -9.70
C THR A 314 -12.73 -14.37 -8.29
N GLY A 315 -13.47 -13.83 -7.32
CA GLY A 315 -13.12 -13.95 -5.91
C GLY A 315 -11.71 -13.43 -5.57
N ALA A 316 -10.90 -14.28 -4.95
CA ALA A 316 -9.56 -13.92 -4.49
C ALA A 316 -8.54 -13.71 -5.62
N GLU A 317 -8.83 -14.19 -6.81
CA GLU A 317 -7.94 -14.12 -7.98
C GLU A 317 -8.14 -12.84 -8.80
N SER A 318 -9.23 -12.08 -8.55
CA SER A 318 -9.51 -10.84 -9.26
C SER A 318 -8.47 -9.75 -8.95
N VAL A 319 -8.26 -8.85 -9.92
CA VAL A 319 -7.37 -7.68 -9.80
C VAL A 319 -7.77 -6.84 -8.59
N LEU A 320 -9.07 -6.55 -8.42
CA LEU A 320 -9.57 -5.79 -7.29
C LEU A 320 -9.25 -6.46 -5.94
N ALA A 321 -9.45 -7.78 -5.82
CA ALA A 321 -9.12 -8.51 -4.59
C ALA A 321 -7.61 -8.51 -4.31
N ARG A 322 -6.77 -8.57 -5.35
CA ARG A 322 -5.31 -8.44 -5.21
C ARG A 322 -4.91 -7.04 -4.73
N ILE A 323 -5.51 -5.98 -5.28
CA ILE A 323 -5.29 -4.59 -4.84
C ILE A 323 -5.64 -4.44 -3.36
N ILE A 324 -6.82 -4.91 -2.96
CA ILE A 324 -7.29 -4.83 -1.57
C ILE A 324 -6.29 -5.53 -0.65
N ARG A 325 -5.89 -6.78 -0.96
CA ARG A 325 -4.90 -7.52 -0.16
C ARG A 325 -3.56 -6.80 -0.05
N LEU A 326 -3.04 -6.24 -1.15
CA LEU A 326 -1.78 -5.49 -1.11
C LEU A 326 -1.85 -4.30 -0.16
N VAL A 327 -2.98 -3.59 -0.12
CA VAL A 327 -3.18 -2.45 0.79
C VAL A 327 -3.38 -2.92 2.24
N GLU A 328 -4.10 -4.03 2.48
CA GLU A 328 -4.28 -4.62 3.81
C GLU A 328 -2.96 -5.16 4.37
N ASP A 329 -2.17 -5.88 3.58
CA ASP A 329 -0.85 -6.40 3.97
C ASP A 329 0.10 -5.26 4.36
N ALA A 330 0.11 -4.17 3.58
CA ALA A 330 0.88 -2.97 3.90
C ALA A 330 0.47 -2.36 5.24
N GLN A 331 -0.83 -2.32 5.53
CA GLN A 331 -1.32 -1.76 6.78
C GLN A 331 -1.10 -2.68 7.98
N ALA A 332 -1.00 -3.98 7.74
CA ALA A 332 -0.72 -4.98 8.78
C ALA A 332 0.75 -5.00 9.20
N ALA A 333 1.67 -4.69 8.29
CA ALA A 333 3.10 -4.71 8.56
C ALA A 333 3.50 -3.60 9.55
N LYS A 334 4.42 -3.92 10.47
CA LYS A 334 4.99 -2.93 11.40
C LYS A 334 6.23 -2.26 10.81
N ALA A 335 6.15 -0.94 10.69
CA ALA A 335 7.31 -0.11 10.34
C ALA A 335 8.45 -0.26 11.37
N PRO A 336 9.72 -0.18 10.96
CA PRO A 336 10.85 -0.16 11.89
C PRO A 336 10.71 0.89 13.00
N ILE A 337 10.25 2.09 12.66
CA ILE A 337 10.01 3.17 13.63
C ILE A 337 8.93 2.79 14.67
N GLN A 338 7.92 2.02 14.29
CA GLN A 338 6.88 1.54 15.22
C GLN A 338 7.45 0.55 16.25
N ARG A 339 8.37 -0.33 15.85
CA ARG A 339 9.06 -1.25 16.76
C ARG A 339 9.85 -0.50 17.83
N LEU A 340 10.53 0.58 17.43
CA LEU A 340 11.25 1.45 18.38
C LEU A 340 10.29 2.10 19.37
N VAL A 341 9.17 2.62 18.90
CA VAL A 341 8.11 3.23 19.75
C VAL A 341 7.56 2.22 20.76
N ASP A 342 7.32 0.97 20.33
CA ASP A 342 6.86 -0.11 21.20
C ASP A 342 7.87 -0.43 22.31
N GLN A 343 9.18 -0.44 22.01
CA GLN A 343 10.25 -0.67 22.98
C GLN A 343 10.34 0.48 24.00
N VAL A 344 10.30 1.72 23.52
CA VAL A 344 10.31 2.92 24.38
C VAL A 344 9.10 2.88 25.33
N SER A 345 7.91 2.56 24.83
CA SER A 345 6.68 2.49 25.63
C SER A 345 6.76 1.45 26.75
N ALA A 346 7.44 0.32 26.52
CA ALA A 346 7.60 -0.74 27.52
C ALA A 346 8.43 -0.30 28.74
N VAL A 347 9.42 0.57 28.52
CA VAL A 347 10.27 1.11 29.60
C VAL A 347 9.63 2.34 30.25
N PHE A 348 8.87 3.09 29.50
CA PHE A 348 8.31 4.38 29.93
C PHE A 348 7.36 4.26 31.12
N VAL A 349 6.44 3.29 31.12
CA VAL A 349 5.45 3.12 32.21
C VAL A 349 6.08 2.82 33.58
N PRO A 350 7.03 1.86 33.71
CA PRO A 350 7.75 1.68 34.97
C PRO A 350 8.49 2.92 35.46
N VAL A 351 9.14 3.65 34.56
CA VAL A 351 9.86 4.89 34.88
C VAL A 351 8.91 5.96 35.43
N VAL A 352 7.74 6.10 34.84
CA VAL A 352 6.71 7.04 35.29
C VAL A 352 6.20 6.71 36.69
N ILE A 353 5.97 5.43 36.99
CA ILE A 353 5.56 4.99 38.33
C ILE A 353 6.63 5.37 39.36
N VAL A 354 7.90 5.18 39.04
CA VAL A 354 9.01 5.62 39.92
C VAL A 354 9.00 7.12 40.11
N ILE A 355 8.81 7.92 39.04
CA ILE A 355 8.74 9.38 39.14
C ILE A 355 7.54 9.81 40.01
N ALA A 356 6.39 9.18 39.87
CA ALA A 356 5.22 9.48 40.68
C ALA A 356 5.48 9.18 42.17
N LEU A 357 6.14 8.06 42.50
CA LEU A 357 6.55 7.71 43.84
C LEU A 357 7.59 8.70 44.41
N LEU A 358 8.57 9.08 43.62
CA LEU A 358 9.56 10.11 43.99
C LEU A 358 8.89 11.47 44.23
N THR A 359 7.88 11.84 43.43
CA THR A 359 7.09 13.04 43.59
C THR A 359 6.35 12.99 44.94
N LEU A 360 5.66 11.90 45.25
CA LEU A 360 4.95 11.69 46.49
C LEU A 360 5.88 11.84 47.71
N VAL A 361 7.01 11.12 47.68
CA VAL A 361 8.02 11.15 48.77
C VAL A 361 8.66 12.52 48.89
N GLY A 362 9.06 13.14 47.78
CA GLY A 362 9.70 14.45 47.73
C GLY A 362 8.81 15.55 48.39
N TRP A 363 7.54 15.63 48.02
CA TRP A 363 6.59 16.57 48.61
C TRP A 363 6.34 16.29 50.11
N ARG A 364 6.33 15.00 50.51
CA ARG A 364 6.22 14.63 51.93
C ARG A 364 7.43 15.06 52.74
N VAL A 365 8.62 14.84 52.21
CA VAL A 365 9.90 15.26 52.83
C VAL A 365 9.98 16.80 52.88
N ALA A 366 9.46 17.49 51.88
CA ALA A 366 9.37 18.94 51.87
C ALA A 366 8.30 19.52 52.83
N GLY A 367 7.60 18.68 53.63
CA GLY A 367 6.64 19.10 54.62
C GLY A 367 5.22 19.34 54.13
N SER A 368 4.91 19.03 52.87
CA SER A 368 3.54 19.19 52.34
C SER A 368 2.57 18.16 52.95
N PRO A 369 1.28 18.48 53.07
CA PRO A 369 0.26 17.53 53.51
C PRO A 369 0.12 16.36 52.56
N TRP A 370 -0.35 15.18 53.06
CA TRP A 370 -0.52 13.96 52.27
C TRP A 370 -1.40 14.17 51.05
N GLU A 371 -2.43 14.99 51.15
CA GLU A 371 -3.37 15.30 50.09
C GLU A 371 -2.66 15.95 48.88
N ALA A 372 -1.90 17.00 49.15
CA ALA A 372 -1.17 17.71 48.09
C ALA A 372 -0.12 16.78 47.42
N ALA A 373 0.69 16.06 48.24
CA ALA A 373 1.67 15.15 47.75
C ALA A 373 1.07 14.03 46.84
N LEU A 374 -0.08 13.50 47.26
CA LEU A 374 -0.78 12.45 46.50
C LEU A 374 -1.38 13.03 45.20
N ILE A 375 -1.97 14.21 45.23
CA ILE A 375 -2.53 14.86 44.03
C ILE A 375 -1.45 15.14 42.98
N HIS A 376 -0.26 15.62 43.38
CA HIS A 376 0.86 15.83 42.46
C HIS A 376 1.35 14.50 41.88
N ALA A 377 1.45 13.43 42.66
CA ALA A 377 1.79 12.09 42.17
C ALA A 377 0.72 11.56 41.18
N VAL A 378 -0.57 11.77 41.48
CA VAL A 378 -1.67 11.41 40.56
C VAL A 378 -1.59 12.21 39.26
N ALA A 379 -1.31 13.52 39.34
CA ALA A 379 -1.13 14.33 38.14
C ALA A 379 0.00 13.82 37.23
N VAL A 380 1.13 13.36 37.82
CA VAL A 380 2.22 12.69 37.09
C VAL A 380 1.73 11.42 36.40
N LEU A 381 0.99 10.55 37.10
CA LEU A 381 0.47 9.31 36.51
C LEU A 381 -0.49 9.56 35.35
N VAL A 382 -1.33 10.59 35.47
CA VAL A 382 -2.33 10.95 34.45
C VAL A 382 -1.65 11.53 33.21
N ILE A 383 -0.79 12.57 33.35
CA ILE A 383 -0.18 13.25 32.21
C ILE A 383 0.77 12.33 31.43
N ALA A 384 1.39 11.39 32.12
CA ALA A 384 2.35 10.48 31.53
C ALA A 384 1.73 9.35 30.70
N CYS A 385 0.41 9.30 30.55
CA CYS A 385 -0.21 8.31 29.67
C CYS A 385 0.23 8.51 28.21
N PRO A 386 0.96 7.56 27.57
CA PRO A 386 1.40 7.68 26.19
C PRO A 386 0.28 7.30 25.21
N CYS A 387 -0.94 7.80 25.41
CA CYS A 387 -2.13 7.38 24.67
C CYS A 387 -2.01 7.61 23.17
N ALA A 388 -1.48 8.76 22.76
CA ALA A 388 -1.30 9.13 21.36
C ALA A 388 -0.13 8.41 20.68
N LEU A 389 0.86 7.93 21.47
CA LEU A 389 2.10 7.36 20.93
C LEU A 389 1.87 6.06 20.12
N GLY A 390 0.99 5.18 20.63
CA GLY A 390 0.67 3.91 19.97
C GLY A 390 0.00 4.06 18.60
N LEU A 391 -0.58 5.25 18.32
CA LEU A 391 -1.28 5.55 17.07
C LEU A 391 -0.54 6.52 16.17
N ALA A 392 0.50 7.16 16.66
CA ALA A 392 1.25 8.18 15.93
C ALA A 392 1.74 7.69 14.56
N THR A 393 2.30 6.49 14.51
CA THR A 393 2.80 5.85 13.28
C THR A 393 1.69 5.19 12.45
N PRO A 394 0.86 4.27 13.00
CA PRO A 394 -0.17 3.59 12.21
C PRO A 394 -1.16 4.54 11.55
N ALA A 395 -1.59 5.60 12.24
CA ALA A 395 -2.54 6.55 11.69
C ALA A 395 -2.00 7.29 10.44
N ALA A 396 -0.72 7.68 10.47
CA ALA A 396 -0.08 8.33 9.33
C ALA A 396 0.12 7.36 8.16
N ILE A 397 0.54 6.11 8.43
CA ILE A 397 0.70 5.07 7.42
C ILE A 397 -0.64 4.78 6.75
N MET A 398 -1.70 4.53 7.52
CA MET A 398 -3.04 4.25 6.98
C MET A 398 -3.58 5.41 6.14
N ALA A 399 -3.39 6.66 6.59
CA ALA A 399 -3.80 7.83 5.83
C ALA A 399 -2.98 7.96 4.53
N GLY A 400 -1.66 7.79 4.60
CA GLY A 400 -0.75 7.90 3.45
C GLY A 400 -0.98 6.81 2.41
N THR A 401 -1.02 5.53 2.83
CA THR A 401 -1.26 4.39 1.93
C THR A 401 -2.65 4.44 1.31
N GLY A 402 -3.67 4.84 2.10
CA GLY A 402 -5.03 4.97 1.61
C GLY A 402 -5.20 6.10 0.59
N VAL A 403 -4.46 7.21 0.72
CA VAL A 403 -4.46 8.29 -0.27
C VAL A 403 -3.65 7.90 -1.51
N ALA A 404 -2.49 7.26 -1.32
CA ALA A 404 -1.66 6.74 -2.41
C ALA A 404 -2.45 5.78 -3.31
N ALA A 405 -3.18 4.83 -2.70
CA ALA A 405 -3.99 3.85 -3.42
C ALA A 405 -5.05 4.50 -4.33
N ARG A 406 -5.72 5.58 -3.87
CA ARG A 406 -6.68 6.34 -4.69
C ARG A 406 -6.07 6.98 -5.94
N HIS A 407 -4.77 7.18 -5.94
CA HIS A 407 -4.02 7.73 -7.07
C HIS A 407 -3.26 6.65 -7.87
N GLY A 408 -3.62 5.36 -7.69
CA GLY A 408 -2.99 4.26 -8.39
C GLY A 408 -1.58 3.91 -7.91
N ILE A 409 -1.21 4.31 -6.69
CA ILE A 409 0.07 3.99 -6.05
C ILE A 409 -0.21 3.00 -4.93
N LEU A 410 0.08 1.72 -5.15
CA LEU A 410 -0.12 0.67 -4.16
C LEU A 410 1.18 0.43 -3.39
N ILE A 411 1.15 0.71 -2.10
CA ILE A 411 2.27 0.48 -1.20
C ILE A 411 2.03 -0.85 -0.50
N LYS A 412 2.84 -1.85 -0.80
CA LYS A 412 2.76 -3.19 -0.25
C LYS A 412 3.62 -3.35 1.00
N ASP A 413 4.75 -2.64 1.05
CA ASP A 413 5.70 -2.74 2.14
C ASP A 413 5.88 -1.39 2.84
N VAL A 414 5.60 -1.38 4.14
CA VAL A 414 5.77 -0.19 4.98
C VAL A 414 7.25 0.20 5.12
N GLN A 415 8.16 -0.77 5.04
CA GLN A 415 9.59 -0.48 5.04
C GLN A 415 9.99 0.27 3.76
N ALA A 416 9.45 -0.13 2.61
CA ALA A 416 9.64 0.60 1.36
C ALA A 416 9.07 2.03 1.44
N LEU A 417 7.89 2.23 2.06
CA LEU A 417 7.35 3.56 2.35
C LEU A 417 8.30 4.38 3.22
N GLU A 418 8.86 3.78 4.28
CA GLU A 418 9.78 4.47 5.19
C GLU A 418 11.12 4.80 4.50
N LEU A 419 11.65 3.89 3.67
CA LEU A 419 12.92 4.12 2.97
C LEU A 419 12.79 5.07 1.77
N ALA A 420 11.62 5.14 1.15
CA ALA A 420 11.40 5.98 -0.03
C ALA A 420 11.66 7.47 0.21
N HIS A 421 11.55 7.95 1.47
CA HIS A 421 11.88 9.34 1.79
C HIS A 421 13.39 9.64 1.72
N ARG A 422 14.24 8.61 1.82
CA ARG A 422 15.70 8.72 1.76
C ARG A 422 16.26 8.56 0.36
N VAL A 423 15.46 8.10 -0.59
CA VAL A 423 15.90 7.85 -1.96
C VAL A 423 16.50 9.12 -2.56
N ASP A 424 17.74 8.99 -3.01
CA ASP A 424 18.53 10.01 -3.73
C ASP A 424 18.80 9.61 -5.18
N THR A 425 18.71 8.33 -5.50
CA THR A 425 19.00 7.77 -6.82
C THR A 425 17.87 6.87 -7.30
N ILE A 426 17.44 7.04 -8.55
CA ILE A 426 16.43 6.17 -9.17
C ILE A 426 17.04 5.52 -10.40
N ALA A 427 17.04 4.19 -10.40
CA ALA A 427 17.39 3.36 -11.54
C ALA A 427 16.12 2.89 -12.26
N PHE A 428 16.08 3.02 -13.57
CA PHE A 428 15.00 2.57 -14.42
C PHE A 428 15.47 1.45 -15.34
N ASP A 429 14.69 0.38 -15.45
CA ASP A 429 14.82 -0.49 -16.61
C ASP A 429 14.36 0.27 -17.86
N LYS A 430 14.91 -0.10 -19.02
CA LYS A 430 14.52 0.50 -20.28
C LYS A 430 13.18 -0.03 -20.78
N THR A 431 13.12 -1.35 -21.01
CA THR A 431 12.04 -2.00 -21.77
C THR A 431 10.77 -2.16 -20.93
N GLY A 432 9.62 -1.66 -21.44
CA GLY A 432 8.35 -1.73 -20.72
C GLY A 432 8.22 -0.74 -19.56
N THR A 433 9.36 -0.19 -19.08
CA THR A 433 9.39 0.83 -18.00
C THR A 433 9.52 2.23 -18.57
N LEU A 434 10.65 2.59 -19.17
CA LEU A 434 10.84 3.88 -19.85
C LEU A 434 10.24 3.88 -21.26
N THR A 435 10.09 2.72 -21.86
CA THR A 435 9.55 2.52 -23.19
C THR A 435 8.22 1.76 -23.14
N VAL A 436 7.48 1.78 -24.26
CA VAL A 436 6.19 1.08 -24.40
C VAL A 436 6.34 -0.44 -24.30
N GLY A 437 7.56 -0.97 -24.55
CA GLY A 437 7.84 -2.42 -24.54
C GLY A 437 7.24 -3.15 -25.73
N ARG A 438 6.86 -2.41 -26.77
CA ARG A 438 6.34 -2.93 -28.03
C ARG A 438 7.17 -2.38 -29.17
N PRO A 439 8.09 -3.17 -29.75
CA PRO A 439 8.87 -2.72 -30.90
C PRO A 439 7.95 -2.35 -32.06
N ARG A 440 8.27 -1.22 -32.72
CA ARG A 440 7.62 -0.80 -33.96
C ARG A 440 8.61 -0.93 -35.11
N LEU A 441 8.08 -1.18 -36.31
CA LEU A 441 8.85 -1.09 -37.54
C LEU A 441 9.09 0.39 -37.86
N THR A 442 10.30 0.88 -37.58
CA THR A 442 10.69 2.29 -37.77
C THR A 442 11.22 2.60 -39.16
N ALA A 443 11.76 1.60 -39.85
CA ALA A 443 12.15 1.70 -41.25
C ALA A 443 11.99 0.36 -41.93
N PHE A 444 11.50 0.41 -43.18
CA PHE A 444 11.46 -0.71 -44.12
C PHE A 444 12.15 -0.24 -45.41
N ILE A 445 13.33 -0.75 -45.68
CA ILE A 445 14.18 -0.28 -46.78
C ILE A 445 14.39 -1.40 -47.76
N ALA A 446 13.78 -1.26 -48.92
CA ALA A 446 13.91 -2.22 -50.01
C ALA A 446 15.23 -2.04 -50.79
N ALA A 447 15.73 -3.09 -51.37
CA ALA A 447 16.85 -3.03 -52.32
C ALA A 447 16.49 -2.19 -53.54
N PRO A 448 17.46 -1.51 -54.18
CA PRO A 448 17.20 -0.71 -55.38
C PRO A 448 16.46 -1.46 -56.48
N GLY A 449 15.36 -0.83 -56.97
CA GLY A 449 14.56 -1.42 -58.07
C GLY A 449 13.47 -2.42 -57.60
N VAL A 450 13.28 -2.62 -56.27
CA VAL A 450 12.21 -3.48 -55.71
C VAL A 450 11.13 -2.62 -55.06
N ASP A 451 9.88 -3.01 -55.26
CA ASP A 451 8.73 -2.33 -54.67
C ASP A 451 8.65 -2.64 -53.15
N ALA A 452 8.84 -1.61 -52.32
CA ALA A 452 8.84 -1.71 -50.87
C ALA A 452 7.48 -2.12 -50.29
N ASP A 453 6.38 -1.65 -50.88
CA ASP A 453 5.03 -1.95 -50.37
C ASP A 453 4.64 -3.40 -50.72
N ALA A 454 4.99 -3.87 -51.88
CA ALA A 454 4.81 -5.29 -52.26
C ALA A 454 5.60 -6.22 -51.35
N LEU A 455 6.86 -5.88 -51.03
CA LEU A 455 7.70 -6.65 -50.09
C LEU A 455 7.13 -6.61 -48.66
N LEU A 456 6.64 -5.45 -48.19
CA LEU A 456 6.04 -5.34 -46.88
C LEU A 456 4.77 -6.20 -46.76
N ALA A 457 3.95 -6.25 -47.82
CA ALA A 457 2.79 -7.11 -47.89
C ALA A 457 3.17 -8.61 -47.84
N ALA A 458 4.27 -9.02 -48.54
CA ALA A 458 4.78 -10.38 -48.56
C ALA A 458 5.35 -10.80 -47.19
N VAL A 459 6.17 -9.94 -46.55
CA VAL A 459 6.73 -10.25 -45.22
C VAL A 459 5.67 -10.23 -44.14
N ALA A 460 4.64 -9.41 -44.26
CA ALA A 460 3.48 -9.43 -43.33
C ALA A 460 2.73 -10.78 -43.44
N GLY A 461 2.60 -11.33 -44.66
CA GLY A 461 2.06 -12.68 -44.87
C GLY A 461 2.93 -13.76 -44.23
N LEU A 462 4.24 -13.70 -44.44
CA LEU A 462 5.21 -14.65 -43.87
C LEU A 462 5.17 -14.62 -42.32
N GLN A 463 4.94 -13.44 -41.72
CA GLN A 463 4.92 -13.25 -40.27
C GLN A 463 3.52 -13.38 -39.66
N GLY A 464 2.47 -13.54 -40.46
CA GLY A 464 1.08 -13.59 -39.99
C GLY A 464 0.73 -14.75 -39.05
N GLY A 465 1.52 -15.83 -39.05
CA GLY A 465 1.39 -16.96 -38.12
C GLY A 465 2.31 -16.90 -36.89
N SER A 466 3.07 -15.81 -36.69
CA SER A 466 4.05 -15.69 -35.61
C SER A 466 3.57 -14.77 -34.52
N GLU A 467 3.62 -15.24 -33.26
CA GLU A 467 3.35 -14.46 -32.08
C GLU A 467 4.52 -13.56 -31.62
N HIS A 468 5.64 -13.59 -32.34
CA HIS A 468 6.83 -12.84 -32.00
C HIS A 468 6.53 -11.30 -32.05
N PRO A 469 7.04 -10.48 -31.11
CA PRO A 469 6.80 -9.03 -31.09
C PRO A 469 7.17 -8.31 -32.39
N LEU A 470 8.27 -8.70 -33.04
CA LEU A 470 8.69 -8.13 -34.32
C LEU A 470 7.74 -8.49 -35.47
N ALA A 471 7.15 -9.69 -35.44
CA ALA A 471 6.14 -10.09 -36.41
C ALA A 471 4.89 -9.25 -36.31
N ARG A 472 4.42 -8.99 -35.10
CA ARG A 472 3.29 -8.08 -34.84
C ARG A 472 3.58 -6.67 -35.32
N ALA A 473 4.83 -6.19 -35.15
CA ALA A 473 5.24 -4.86 -35.63
C ALA A 473 5.16 -4.73 -37.16
N VAL A 474 5.56 -5.75 -37.89
CA VAL A 474 5.47 -5.81 -39.35
C VAL A 474 4.02 -5.85 -39.81
N SER A 475 3.20 -6.73 -39.19
CA SER A 475 1.77 -6.83 -39.51
C SER A 475 1.02 -5.51 -39.22
N ALA A 476 1.37 -4.82 -38.12
CA ALA A 476 0.80 -3.52 -37.80
C ALA A 476 1.17 -2.46 -38.85
N ALA A 477 2.44 -2.40 -39.28
CA ALA A 477 2.91 -1.47 -40.28
C ALA A 477 2.24 -1.68 -41.66
N ALA A 478 2.05 -2.95 -42.06
CA ALA A 478 1.31 -3.28 -43.29
C ALA A 478 -0.15 -2.83 -43.22
N LYS A 479 -0.80 -3.04 -42.05
CA LYS A 479 -2.19 -2.62 -41.79
C LYS A 479 -2.33 -1.09 -41.78
N GLU A 480 -1.39 -0.35 -41.16
CA GLU A 480 -1.38 1.11 -41.16
C GLU A 480 -1.31 1.70 -42.57
N LYS A 481 -0.58 1.03 -43.47
CA LYS A 481 -0.50 1.40 -44.89
C LYS A 481 -1.67 0.89 -45.75
N GLY A 482 -2.59 0.12 -45.17
CA GLY A 482 -3.74 -0.45 -45.89
C GLY A 482 -3.36 -1.51 -46.91
N LEU A 483 -2.20 -2.18 -46.74
CA LEU A 483 -1.72 -3.19 -47.69
C LEU A 483 -2.45 -4.51 -47.49
N ALA A 484 -2.82 -5.16 -48.60
CA ALA A 484 -3.37 -6.51 -48.58
C ALA A 484 -2.25 -7.53 -48.31
N VAL A 485 -2.38 -8.29 -47.24
CA VAL A 485 -1.41 -9.32 -46.86
C VAL A 485 -1.44 -10.43 -47.87
N LEU A 486 -0.26 -10.84 -48.37
CA LEU A 486 -0.16 -11.93 -49.36
C LEU A 486 -0.30 -13.29 -48.66
N PRO A 487 -0.98 -14.26 -49.30
CA PRO A 487 -1.01 -15.65 -48.82
C PRO A 487 0.38 -16.27 -48.86
N VAL A 488 0.72 -17.09 -47.88
CA VAL A 488 2.00 -17.80 -47.80
C VAL A 488 1.74 -19.27 -47.56
N GLU A 489 2.43 -20.09 -48.35
CA GLU A 489 2.44 -21.54 -48.23
C GLU A 489 3.76 -22.04 -47.65
N ASN A 490 3.83 -23.31 -47.24
CA ASN A 490 5.03 -23.95 -46.69
C ASN A 490 5.75 -23.16 -45.58
N LEU A 491 4.98 -22.40 -44.77
CA LEU A 491 5.53 -21.59 -43.70
C LEU A 491 6.24 -22.47 -42.67
N ARG A 492 7.51 -22.16 -42.39
CA ARG A 492 8.36 -22.86 -41.43
C ARG A 492 9.08 -21.88 -40.51
N ALA A 493 8.94 -22.11 -39.22
CA ALA A 493 9.71 -21.38 -38.20
C ALA A 493 11.11 -22.03 -38.02
N VAL A 494 12.17 -21.22 -38.05
CA VAL A 494 13.54 -21.61 -37.72
C VAL A 494 13.85 -21.08 -36.33
N PRO A 495 13.86 -21.93 -35.29
CA PRO A 495 13.97 -21.49 -33.90
C PRO A 495 15.17 -20.58 -33.63
N GLY A 496 14.95 -19.41 -33.02
CA GLY A 496 16.00 -18.44 -32.71
C GLY A 496 16.59 -17.67 -33.90
N ARG A 497 16.10 -17.87 -35.12
CA ARG A 497 16.65 -17.29 -36.36
C ARG A 497 15.62 -16.48 -37.14
N GLY A 498 14.44 -17.06 -37.45
CA GLY A 498 13.41 -16.39 -38.23
C GLY A 498 12.36 -17.33 -38.80
N LEU A 499 11.82 -16.98 -39.97
CA LEU A 499 10.75 -17.67 -40.67
C LEU A 499 11.15 -17.83 -42.15
N GLU A 500 10.72 -18.91 -42.80
CA GLU A 500 10.81 -19.13 -44.25
C GLU A 500 9.47 -19.62 -44.79
N GLY A 501 9.16 -19.32 -46.04
CA GLY A 501 7.92 -19.76 -46.68
C GLY A 501 7.77 -19.20 -48.09
N ASP A 502 6.75 -19.69 -48.79
CA ASP A 502 6.47 -19.40 -50.20
C ASP A 502 5.35 -18.34 -50.29
N ALA A 503 5.71 -17.10 -50.55
CA ALA A 503 4.74 -16.02 -50.74
C ALA A 503 4.14 -16.07 -52.16
N LEU A 504 2.82 -16.11 -52.24
CA LEU A 504 2.10 -16.12 -53.53
C LEU A 504 1.92 -14.69 -54.03
N THR A 505 2.79 -14.28 -54.95
CA THR A 505 2.73 -12.97 -55.60
C THR A 505 2.01 -13.02 -56.95
N PRO A 506 1.53 -11.90 -57.51
CA PRO A 506 0.94 -11.88 -58.85
C PRO A 506 1.89 -12.37 -59.97
N GLN A 507 3.20 -12.35 -59.70
CA GLN A 507 4.25 -12.79 -60.62
C GLN A 507 4.67 -14.27 -60.42
N GLY A 508 4.09 -14.97 -59.46
CA GLY A 508 4.40 -16.35 -59.08
C GLY A 508 4.78 -16.53 -57.62
N SER A 509 5.08 -17.78 -57.24
CA SER A 509 5.53 -18.12 -55.90
C SER A 509 6.99 -17.71 -55.69
N ARG A 510 7.29 -17.02 -54.58
CA ARG A 510 8.63 -16.57 -54.19
C ARG A 510 9.00 -17.17 -52.83
N HIS A 511 10.13 -17.87 -52.75
CA HIS A 511 10.61 -18.43 -51.46
C HIS A 511 11.35 -17.36 -50.68
N LEU A 512 10.73 -16.91 -49.60
CA LEU A 512 11.20 -15.80 -48.76
C LEU A 512 11.69 -16.30 -47.42
N LEU A 513 12.75 -15.67 -46.91
CA LEU A 513 13.27 -15.86 -45.57
C LEU A 513 13.28 -14.51 -44.84
N ALA A 514 12.69 -14.42 -43.67
CA ALA A 514 12.69 -13.24 -42.82
C ALA A 514 13.29 -13.56 -41.46
N GLY A 515 14.35 -12.86 -41.05
CA GLY A 515 15.01 -13.16 -39.80
C GLY A 515 16.18 -12.23 -39.47
N SER A 516 16.98 -12.61 -38.47
CA SER A 516 18.10 -11.79 -37.99
C SER A 516 19.19 -11.67 -39.09
N LEU A 517 19.87 -10.53 -39.15
CA LEU A 517 21.00 -10.33 -40.06
C LEU A 517 22.11 -11.37 -39.86
N VAL A 518 22.34 -11.82 -38.62
CA VAL A 518 23.31 -12.87 -38.31
C VAL A 518 22.94 -14.16 -39.03
N TRP A 519 21.68 -14.56 -39.00
CA TRP A 519 21.22 -15.75 -39.73
C TRP A 519 21.37 -15.57 -41.23
N MET A 520 21.07 -14.38 -41.79
CA MET A 520 21.26 -14.14 -43.24
C MET A 520 22.72 -14.22 -43.64
N HIS A 521 23.64 -13.72 -42.84
CA HIS A 521 25.09 -13.85 -43.09
C HIS A 521 25.56 -15.33 -43.03
N GLU A 522 25.04 -16.13 -42.08
CA GLU A 522 25.34 -17.58 -42.02
C GLU A 522 24.87 -18.30 -43.29
N LEU A 523 23.79 -17.83 -43.91
CA LEU A 523 23.27 -18.33 -45.18
C LEU A 523 24.06 -17.81 -46.40
N GLY A 524 25.04 -16.94 -46.17
CA GLY A 524 25.86 -16.32 -47.20
C GLY A 524 25.28 -15.06 -47.85
N ALA A 525 24.16 -14.54 -47.35
CA ALA A 525 23.60 -13.28 -47.84
C ALA A 525 24.53 -12.10 -47.54
N ASN A 526 24.74 -11.24 -48.55
CA ASN A 526 25.53 -10.02 -48.40
C ASN A 526 24.60 -8.80 -48.34
N GLU A 527 24.92 -7.86 -47.50
CA GLU A 527 24.16 -6.60 -47.37
C GLU A 527 24.22 -5.74 -48.65
N GLY A 528 25.26 -5.88 -49.46
CA GLY A 528 25.38 -5.24 -50.78
C GLY A 528 25.09 -3.75 -50.78
N ALA A 529 24.12 -3.32 -51.60
CA ALA A 529 23.72 -1.93 -51.73
C ALA A 529 23.08 -1.37 -50.44
N LEU A 530 22.63 -2.21 -49.49
CA LEU A 530 22.00 -1.82 -48.24
C LEU A 530 22.97 -1.72 -47.05
N ALA A 531 24.27 -2.02 -47.24
CA ALA A 531 25.27 -2.07 -46.17
C ALA A 531 25.43 -0.72 -45.44
N ALA A 532 25.51 0.39 -46.16
CA ALA A 532 25.61 1.73 -45.58
C ALA A 532 24.38 2.09 -44.74
N GLU A 533 23.19 1.67 -45.19
CA GLU A 533 21.95 1.89 -44.52
C GLU A 533 21.78 1.00 -43.28
N ALA A 534 22.22 -0.25 -43.38
CA ALA A 534 22.27 -1.17 -42.22
C ALA A 534 23.17 -0.61 -41.13
N GLU A 535 24.33 -0.06 -41.46
CA GLU A 535 25.24 0.54 -40.49
C GLU A 535 24.66 1.82 -39.87
N ARG A 536 24.03 2.69 -40.67
CA ARG A 536 23.34 3.87 -40.21
C ARG A 536 22.22 3.53 -39.22
N LEU A 537 21.37 2.57 -39.53
CA LEU A 537 20.27 2.12 -38.68
C LEU A 537 20.78 1.45 -37.40
N ARG A 538 21.85 0.64 -37.53
CA ARG A 538 22.54 -0.02 -36.38
C ARG A 538 23.14 1.02 -35.45
N GLY A 539 23.81 2.05 -36.01
CA GLY A 539 24.33 3.20 -35.26
C GLY A 539 23.25 4.03 -34.59
N GLY A 540 22.03 4.10 -35.16
CA GLY A 540 20.84 4.70 -34.55
C GLY A 540 20.15 3.84 -33.49
N GLY A 541 20.69 2.66 -33.16
CA GLY A 541 20.20 1.79 -32.08
C GLY A 541 19.01 0.91 -32.47
N ALA A 542 18.69 0.78 -33.75
CA ALA A 542 17.63 -0.12 -34.19
C ALA A 542 18.05 -1.58 -34.14
N THR A 543 17.13 -2.48 -33.82
CA THR A 543 17.25 -3.90 -34.02
C THR A 543 16.97 -4.18 -35.51
N LEU A 544 17.91 -4.83 -36.21
CA LEU A 544 17.78 -5.11 -37.63
C LEU A 544 17.39 -6.56 -37.89
N SER A 545 16.41 -6.73 -38.77
CA SER A 545 16.08 -7.99 -39.44
C SER A 545 16.13 -7.78 -40.95
N ALA A 546 16.28 -8.85 -41.68
CA ALA A 546 16.32 -8.80 -43.15
C ALA A 546 15.25 -9.71 -43.75
N LEU A 547 14.80 -9.33 -44.94
CA LEU A 547 14.03 -10.14 -45.84
C LEU A 547 14.93 -10.54 -47.01
N THR A 548 15.04 -11.83 -47.28
CA THR A 548 15.82 -12.38 -48.37
C THR A 548 14.98 -13.32 -49.21
N GLU A 549 15.41 -13.54 -50.46
CA GLU A 549 14.83 -14.51 -51.38
C GLU A 549 15.86 -15.57 -51.78
N ARG A 550 15.42 -16.80 -51.83
CA ARG A 550 16.21 -17.92 -52.37
C ARG A 550 15.36 -18.68 -53.36
N PRO A 551 15.87 -19.01 -54.57
CA PRO A 551 15.17 -19.92 -55.47
C PRO A 551 14.91 -21.27 -54.81
N PRO A 552 13.73 -21.89 -55.00
CA PRO A 552 13.43 -23.20 -54.44
C PRO A 552 14.46 -24.25 -54.83
N GLY A 553 15.03 -24.96 -53.85
CA GLY A 553 16.04 -26.02 -54.08
C GLY A 553 17.44 -25.54 -54.48
N SER A 554 17.70 -24.25 -54.53
CA SER A 554 19.03 -23.69 -54.81
C SER A 554 19.92 -23.70 -53.57
N ALA A 555 21.19 -24.06 -53.75
CA ALA A 555 22.23 -23.90 -52.73
C ALA A 555 22.93 -22.54 -52.79
N GLU A 556 22.47 -21.64 -53.65
CA GLU A 556 23.01 -20.27 -53.77
C GLU A 556 22.69 -19.44 -52.55
N ALA A 557 23.56 -18.46 -52.26
CA ALA A 557 23.33 -17.48 -51.20
C ALA A 557 22.04 -16.68 -51.45
N PRO A 558 21.17 -16.49 -50.48
CA PRO A 558 19.93 -15.74 -50.66
C PRO A 558 20.18 -14.27 -50.95
N ALA A 559 19.41 -13.71 -51.89
CA ALA A 559 19.49 -12.29 -52.24
C ALA A 559 18.79 -11.43 -51.19
N LEU A 560 19.44 -10.39 -50.67
CA LEU A 560 18.83 -9.44 -49.75
C LEU A 560 17.83 -8.52 -50.46
N LEU A 561 16.57 -8.58 -50.09
CA LEU A 561 15.48 -7.78 -50.66
C LEU A 561 15.14 -6.55 -49.87
N ALA A 562 15.17 -6.62 -48.52
CA ALA A 562 14.88 -5.49 -47.67
C ALA A 562 15.52 -5.62 -46.30
N LEU A 563 15.76 -4.47 -45.67
CA LEU A 563 16.08 -4.33 -44.27
C LEU A 563 14.85 -3.85 -43.49
N MET A 564 14.65 -4.44 -42.34
CA MET A 564 13.61 -4.09 -41.39
C MET A 564 14.28 -3.58 -40.12
N ALA A 565 14.03 -2.32 -39.74
CA ALA A 565 14.56 -1.74 -38.54
C ALA A 565 13.43 -1.62 -37.47
N PHE A 566 13.70 -2.13 -36.30
CA PHE A 566 12.77 -2.10 -35.19
C PHE A 566 13.37 -1.30 -34.04
N ALA A 567 12.57 -0.41 -33.46
CA ALA A 567 12.93 0.30 -32.26
C ALA A 567 11.72 0.36 -31.32
N ASP A 568 12.02 0.41 -30.02
CA ASP A 568 11.02 0.69 -29.01
C ASP A 568 10.83 2.22 -28.90
N GLU A 569 9.65 2.66 -28.46
CA GLU A 569 9.35 4.08 -28.29
C GLU A 569 9.33 4.47 -26.82
N PRO A 570 9.86 5.66 -26.44
CA PRO A 570 9.65 6.19 -25.10
C PRO A 570 8.16 6.26 -24.77
N LYS A 571 7.80 5.96 -23.53
CA LYS A 571 6.44 6.21 -23.08
C LYS A 571 6.10 7.70 -23.17
N PRO A 572 4.85 8.06 -23.47
CA PRO A 572 4.40 9.45 -23.41
C PRO A 572 4.72 10.06 -22.04
N GLY A 573 5.28 11.27 -22.01
CA GLY A 573 5.64 11.97 -20.77
C GLY A 573 6.90 11.44 -20.05
N ALA A 574 7.62 10.44 -20.61
CA ALA A 574 8.80 9.87 -19.95
C ALA A 574 9.91 10.91 -19.75
N ARG A 575 10.21 11.70 -20.75
CA ARG A 575 11.23 12.76 -20.70
C ARG A 575 10.91 13.80 -19.63
N GLU A 576 9.66 14.23 -19.58
CA GLU A 576 9.14 15.20 -18.62
C GLU A 576 9.17 14.63 -17.19
N ALA A 577 8.82 13.37 -17.02
CA ALA A 577 8.88 12.69 -15.73
C ALA A 577 10.32 12.59 -15.21
N LEU A 578 11.29 12.22 -16.05
CA LEU A 578 12.71 12.18 -15.69
C LEU A 578 13.25 13.58 -15.34
N ALA A 579 12.85 14.60 -16.08
CA ALA A 579 13.21 15.99 -15.77
C ALA A 579 12.61 16.45 -14.43
N ALA A 580 11.36 16.10 -14.14
CA ALA A 580 10.71 16.42 -12.87
C ALA A 580 11.39 15.72 -11.68
N LEU A 581 11.87 14.48 -11.83
CA LEU A 581 12.63 13.77 -10.80
C LEU A 581 13.98 14.47 -10.52
N ARG A 582 14.70 14.91 -11.57
CA ARG A 582 15.94 15.68 -11.40
C ARG A 582 15.69 17.03 -10.72
N ALA A 583 14.59 17.70 -11.05
CA ALA A 583 14.19 18.94 -10.39
C ALA A 583 13.90 18.76 -8.89
N GLN A 584 13.55 17.53 -8.45
CA GLN A 584 13.42 17.16 -7.05
C GLN A 584 14.78 16.81 -6.37
N GLY A 585 15.90 16.95 -7.09
CA GLY A 585 17.25 16.64 -6.59
C GLY A 585 17.63 15.16 -6.67
N LEU A 586 16.91 14.35 -7.45
CA LEU A 586 17.17 12.93 -7.59
C LEU A 586 18.14 12.65 -8.74
N THR A 587 19.07 11.75 -8.53
CA THR A 587 19.91 11.20 -9.60
C THR A 587 19.12 10.16 -10.37
N VAL A 588 19.05 10.29 -11.70
CA VAL A 588 18.37 9.35 -12.59
C VAL A 588 19.38 8.46 -13.29
N ARG A 589 19.10 7.16 -13.39
CA ARG A 589 19.90 6.15 -14.08
C ARG A 589 19.02 5.29 -14.96
N MET A 590 19.52 4.90 -16.13
CA MET A 590 18.91 3.88 -16.98
C MET A 590 19.82 2.64 -17.01
N ILE A 591 19.26 1.47 -16.71
CA ILE A 591 19.95 0.18 -16.76
C ILE A 591 19.32 -0.63 -17.89
N THR A 592 20.12 -1.12 -18.83
CA THR A 592 19.61 -1.88 -19.97
C THR A 592 20.58 -2.97 -20.43
N GLY A 593 20.04 -4.07 -20.94
CA GLY A 593 20.81 -5.12 -21.63
C GLY A 593 21.25 -4.75 -23.06
N ASP A 594 20.76 -3.65 -23.59
CA ASP A 594 21.09 -3.20 -24.94
C ASP A 594 22.58 -2.85 -25.08
N HIS A 595 23.10 -2.97 -26.29
CA HIS A 595 24.42 -2.45 -26.59
C HIS A 595 24.50 -0.92 -26.48
N ARG A 596 25.69 -0.37 -26.23
CA ARG A 596 25.92 1.03 -25.88
C ARG A 596 25.30 2.03 -26.85
N ALA A 597 25.36 1.77 -28.17
CA ALA A 597 24.83 2.69 -29.18
C ALA A 597 23.28 2.81 -29.09
N ALA A 598 22.58 1.68 -28.95
CA ALA A 598 21.12 1.67 -28.79
C ALA A 598 20.67 2.35 -27.48
N ALA A 599 21.40 2.08 -26.40
CA ALA A 599 21.15 2.67 -25.11
C ALA A 599 21.33 4.20 -25.13
N ARG A 600 22.38 4.69 -25.82
CA ARG A 600 22.65 6.12 -26.02
C ARG A 600 21.57 6.78 -26.86
N ALA A 601 21.20 6.20 -27.99
CA ALA A 601 20.15 6.73 -28.86
C ALA A 601 18.80 6.88 -28.12
N MET A 602 18.44 5.90 -27.28
CA MET A 602 17.27 6.00 -26.41
C MET A 602 17.46 7.06 -25.31
N GLY A 603 18.63 7.13 -24.71
CA GLY A 603 18.97 8.11 -23.69
C GLY A 603 18.84 9.55 -24.20
N GLU A 604 19.31 9.86 -25.41
CA GLU A 604 19.15 11.17 -26.04
C GLU A 604 17.67 11.56 -26.21
N ARG A 605 16.83 10.61 -26.63
CA ARG A 605 15.36 10.82 -26.73
C ARG A 605 14.74 11.12 -25.37
N LEU A 606 15.22 10.48 -24.31
CA LEU A 606 14.78 10.64 -22.92
C LEU A 606 15.45 11.81 -22.20
N GLY A 607 16.43 12.49 -22.85
CA GLY A 607 17.21 13.57 -22.24
C GLY A 607 18.19 13.09 -21.17
N LEU A 608 18.67 11.83 -21.26
CA LEU A 608 19.71 11.28 -20.40
C LEU A 608 21.10 11.56 -20.96
N THR A 609 22.05 11.84 -20.08
CA THR A 609 23.47 11.92 -20.41
C THR A 609 24.11 10.54 -20.49
N ASP A 610 25.25 10.42 -21.18
CA ASP A 610 25.97 9.14 -21.30
C ASP A 610 26.44 8.57 -19.93
N ALA A 611 26.69 9.46 -18.97
CA ALA A 611 27.03 9.07 -17.61
C ALA A 611 25.85 8.51 -16.79
N GLU A 612 24.63 8.73 -17.23
CA GLU A 612 23.40 8.23 -16.59
C GLU A 612 22.93 6.90 -17.17
N ILE A 613 23.68 6.34 -18.15
CA ILE A 613 23.30 5.11 -18.87
C ILE A 613 24.26 3.97 -18.54
N GLU A 614 23.71 2.88 -18.02
CA GLU A 614 24.39 1.61 -17.81
C GLU A 614 23.89 0.60 -18.84
N ALA A 615 24.67 0.43 -19.92
CA ALA A 615 24.36 -0.46 -21.04
C ALA A 615 25.05 -1.82 -20.91
N GLN A 616 24.57 -2.84 -21.66
CA GLN A 616 25.11 -4.20 -21.70
C GLN A 616 25.05 -4.94 -20.35
N VAL A 617 24.09 -4.58 -19.50
CA VAL A 617 23.85 -5.25 -18.22
C VAL A 617 22.92 -6.44 -18.45
N LEU A 618 23.47 -7.65 -18.28
CA LEU A 618 22.68 -8.88 -18.42
C LEU A 618 21.56 -8.95 -17.34
N PRO A 619 20.48 -9.67 -17.60
CA PRO A 619 19.38 -9.80 -16.61
C PRO A 619 19.85 -10.27 -15.24
N GLY A 620 20.82 -11.22 -15.18
CA GLY A 620 21.39 -11.70 -13.92
C GLY A 620 22.25 -10.68 -13.18
N ASP A 621 22.81 -9.69 -13.89
CA ASP A 621 23.72 -8.68 -13.32
C ASP A 621 23.02 -7.39 -12.92
N LYS A 622 21.75 -7.20 -13.27
CA LYS A 622 20.99 -5.99 -12.90
C LYS A 622 20.94 -5.76 -11.39
N ALA A 623 20.82 -6.82 -10.60
CA ALA A 623 20.85 -6.72 -9.14
C ALA A 623 22.21 -6.21 -8.64
N ALA A 624 23.31 -6.70 -9.20
CA ALA A 624 24.65 -6.25 -8.87
C ALA A 624 24.87 -4.78 -9.27
N ALA A 625 24.35 -4.33 -10.41
CA ALA A 625 24.37 -2.94 -10.84
C ALA A 625 23.65 -2.02 -9.83
N VAL A 626 22.48 -2.43 -9.34
CA VAL A 626 21.75 -1.68 -8.30
C VAL A 626 22.57 -1.60 -7.00
N VAL A 627 23.15 -2.72 -6.56
CA VAL A 627 24.02 -2.75 -5.36
C VAL A 627 25.26 -1.85 -5.54
N ALA A 628 25.84 -1.80 -6.72
CA ALA A 628 26.96 -0.90 -7.03
C ALA A 628 26.56 0.57 -6.93
N LEU A 629 25.34 0.93 -7.37
CA LEU A 629 24.80 2.28 -7.20
C LEU A 629 24.61 2.65 -5.73
N GLN A 630 24.22 1.68 -4.87
CA GLN A 630 24.08 1.91 -3.43
C GLN A 630 25.40 2.25 -2.72
N GLN A 631 26.54 1.84 -3.28
CA GLN A 631 27.88 2.03 -2.68
C GLN A 631 28.77 2.97 -3.49
N ARG A 632 28.20 3.80 -4.34
CA ARG A 632 28.92 4.67 -5.26
C ARG A 632 29.74 5.73 -4.52
N GLY A 633 30.97 5.95 -4.95
CA GLY A 633 31.86 7.00 -4.38
C GLY A 633 32.24 6.81 -2.91
N GLY A 634 32.11 5.59 -2.36
CA GLY A 634 32.42 5.32 -0.95
C GLY A 634 31.36 5.81 0.04
N GLN A 635 30.23 6.31 -0.45
CA GLN A 635 29.07 6.72 0.35
C GLN A 635 27.88 5.80 0.12
N ARG A 636 27.05 5.64 1.14
CA ARG A 636 25.80 4.88 1.04
C ARG A 636 24.73 5.75 0.37
N HIS A 637 24.27 5.33 -0.79
CA HIS A 637 23.11 5.90 -1.50
C HIS A 637 21.88 5.05 -1.29
N TYR A 638 20.72 5.70 -1.27
CA TYR A 638 19.42 5.02 -1.22
C TYR A 638 18.84 4.95 -2.63
N VAL A 639 18.80 3.74 -3.18
CA VAL A 639 18.44 3.49 -4.57
C VAL A 639 17.02 2.96 -4.68
N ALA A 640 16.18 3.62 -5.48
CA ALA A 640 14.94 3.04 -5.98
C ALA A 640 15.18 2.39 -7.35
N MET A 641 14.59 1.21 -7.61
CA MET A 641 14.59 0.56 -8.91
C MET A 641 13.18 0.49 -9.45
N ALA A 642 12.95 1.00 -10.66
CA ALA A 642 11.70 0.88 -11.39
C ALA A 642 11.83 -0.13 -12.53
N GLY A 643 10.93 -1.11 -12.58
CA GLY A 643 10.93 -2.19 -13.58
C GLY A 643 9.53 -2.77 -13.79
N ASP A 644 9.34 -3.51 -14.90
CA ASP A 644 8.05 -4.12 -15.23
C ASP A 644 8.13 -5.64 -15.46
N GLY A 645 9.33 -6.20 -15.68
CA GLY A 645 9.55 -7.55 -16.14
C GLY A 645 9.93 -8.57 -15.06
N LEU A 646 9.81 -9.84 -15.43
CA LEU A 646 10.32 -10.96 -14.65
C LEU A 646 11.85 -10.85 -14.45
N ASN A 647 12.55 -10.32 -15.45
CA ASN A 647 14.00 -10.13 -15.43
C ASN A 647 14.46 -9.06 -14.44
N ASP A 648 13.57 -8.18 -14.02
CA ASP A 648 13.86 -7.09 -13.09
C ASP A 648 13.61 -7.47 -11.63
N ALA A 649 12.91 -8.57 -11.37
CA ALA A 649 12.57 -8.99 -10.01
C ALA A 649 13.79 -9.08 -9.07
N PRO A 650 14.95 -9.61 -9.45
CA PRO A 650 16.14 -9.58 -8.61
C PRO A 650 16.67 -8.17 -8.34
N ALA A 651 16.58 -7.26 -9.31
CA ALA A 651 17.01 -5.87 -9.17
C ALA A 651 16.03 -5.06 -8.28
N LEU A 652 14.72 -5.29 -8.45
CA LEU A 652 13.66 -4.72 -7.59
C LEU A 652 13.83 -5.14 -6.13
N ALA A 653 14.20 -6.42 -5.90
CA ALA A 653 14.47 -6.94 -4.55
C ALA A 653 15.77 -6.40 -3.94
N ALA A 654 16.80 -6.16 -4.75
CA ALA A 654 18.10 -5.66 -4.31
C ALA A 654 18.09 -4.16 -3.99
N ALA A 655 17.16 -3.40 -4.58
CA ALA A 655 17.01 -1.97 -4.32
C ALA A 655 16.49 -1.71 -2.90
N ASP A 656 16.77 -0.51 -2.36
CA ASP A 656 16.16 -0.06 -1.11
C ASP A 656 14.63 0.10 -1.26
N VAL A 657 14.19 0.49 -2.46
CA VAL A 657 12.76 0.61 -2.81
C VAL A 657 12.54 0.06 -4.22
N GLY A 658 11.86 -1.07 -4.34
CA GLY A 658 11.38 -1.59 -5.62
C GLY A 658 10.07 -0.92 -6.03
N LEU A 659 9.99 -0.44 -7.28
CA LEU A 659 8.84 0.19 -7.91
C LEU A 659 8.42 -0.66 -9.12
N ALA A 660 7.33 -1.42 -9.03
CA ALA A 660 6.81 -2.20 -10.16
C ALA A 660 5.80 -1.38 -10.96
N MET A 661 5.90 -1.46 -12.30
CA MET A 661 4.87 -0.90 -13.18
C MET A 661 3.70 -1.88 -13.26
N GLY A 662 2.46 -1.41 -13.06
CA GLY A 662 1.24 -2.25 -13.07
C GLY A 662 0.90 -2.86 -14.43
N THR A 663 1.56 -2.40 -15.50
CA THR A 663 1.53 -3.03 -16.84
C THR A 663 2.47 -4.22 -16.95
N GLY A 664 3.32 -4.46 -15.94
CA GLY A 664 4.32 -5.49 -15.89
C GLY A 664 3.80 -6.86 -15.44
N THR A 665 4.73 -7.75 -15.13
CA THR A 665 4.43 -9.11 -14.69
C THR A 665 3.99 -9.18 -13.23
N ASP A 666 3.15 -10.17 -12.89
CA ASP A 666 2.75 -10.43 -11.50
C ASP A 666 3.96 -10.64 -10.57
N VAL A 667 5.05 -11.24 -11.07
CA VAL A 667 6.29 -11.46 -10.31
C VAL A 667 6.95 -10.13 -9.93
N ALA A 668 7.03 -9.17 -10.85
CA ALA A 668 7.56 -7.84 -10.54
C ALA A 668 6.69 -7.14 -9.47
N MET A 669 5.37 -7.20 -9.63
CA MET A 669 4.44 -6.63 -8.64
C MET A 669 4.53 -7.30 -7.28
N HIS A 670 4.79 -8.62 -7.22
CA HIS A 670 4.98 -9.32 -5.95
C HIS A 670 6.31 -9.00 -5.27
N THR A 671 7.34 -8.72 -6.02
CA THR A 671 8.70 -8.46 -5.51
C THR A 671 8.87 -7.02 -5.05
N ALA A 672 8.27 -6.06 -5.76
CA ALA A 672 8.39 -4.65 -5.44
C ALA A 672 7.61 -4.26 -4.16
N GLY A 673 8.16 -3.35 -3.38
CA GLY A 673 7.51 -2.77 -2.20
C GLY A 673 6.41 -1.76 -2.55
N ILE A 674 6.46 -1.16 -3.75
CA ILE A 674 5.47 -0.21 -4.28
C ILE A 674 5.10 -0.62 -5.70
N THR A 675 3.81 -0.63 -6.02
CA THR A 675 3.30 -0.89 -7.37
C THR A 675 2.57 0.34 -7.90
N LEU A 676 2.93 0.76 -9.10
CA LEU A 676 2.31 1.87 -9.83
C LEU A 676 1.31 1.28 -10.83
N MET A 677 0.01 1.38 -10.54
CA MET A 677 -1.05 0.70 -11.31
C MET A 677 -1.13 1.14 -12.77
N ARG A 678 -0.66 2.33 -13.07
CA ARG A 678 -0.52 2.85 -14.43
C ARG A 678 0.92 2.72 -14.90
N GLY A 679 1.09 2.58 -16.21
CA GLY A 679 2.42 2.67 -16.85
C GLY A 679 3.03 4.08 -16.86
N ASP A 680 2.46 5.03 -16.13
CA ASP A 680 2.83 6.45 -16.09
C ASP A 680 4.00 6.68 -15.13
N LEU A 681 5.10 7.20 -15.68
CA LEU A 681 6.33 7.49 -14.94
C LEU A 681 6.19 8.67 -13.98
N SER A 682 5.21 9.54 -14.15
CA SER A 682 4.93 10.65 -13.22
C SER A 682 4.57 10.14 -11.83
N LEU A 683 3.99 8.94 -11.74
CA LEU A 683 3.66 8.29 -10.47
C LEU A 683 4.89 7.90 -9.64
N VAL A 684 6.07 7.76 -10.25
CA VAL A 684 7.32 7.51 -9.52
C VAL A 684 7.61 8.68 -8.58
N GLY A 685 7.58 9.90 -9.10
CA GLY A 685 7.76 11.12 -8.29
C GLY A 685 6.66 11.30 -7.25
N ALA A 686 5.42 10.99 -7.60
CA ALA A 686 4.28 11.05 -6.69
C ALA A 686 4.39 10.03 -5.55
N ALA A 687 4.86 8.80 -5.83
CA ALA A 687 5.10 7.77 -4.82
C ALA A 687 6.18 8.19 -3.81
N LEU A 688 7.26 8.81 -4.27
CA LEU A 688 8.30 9.34 -3.38
C LEU A 688 7.79 10.54 -2.57
N ASP A 689 7.00 11.44 -3.15
CA ASP A 689 6.44 12.62 -2.44
C ASP A 689 5.45 12.20 -1.35
N ILE A 690 4.49 11.31 -1.63
CA ILE A 690 3.56 10.82 -0.61
C ILE A 690 4.30 10.08 0.52
N SER A 691 5.35 9.33 0.19
CA SER A 691 6.19 8.65 1.19
C SER A 691 6.90 9.67 2.08
N ARG A 692 7.55 10.69 1.51
CA ARG A 692 8.19 11.79 2.26
C ARG A 692 7.21 12.49 3.20
N ARG A 693 6.02 12.82 2.70
CA ARG A 693 4.97 13.47 3.51
C ARG A 693 4.44 12.56 4.61
N THR A 694 4.28 11.27 4.33
CA THR A 694 3.81 10.31 5.34
C THR A 694 4.83 10.17 6.47
N VAL A 695 6.11 10.01 6.13
CA VAL A 695 7.19 9.93 7.14
C VAL A 695 7.32 11.24 7.93
N ALA A 696 7.21 12.40 7.27
CA ALA A 696 7.20 13.69 7.95
C ALA A 696 6.03 13.78 8.95
N LYS A 697 4.83 13.28 8.60
CA LYS A 697 3.70 13.22 9.53
C LYS A 697 3.92 12.23 10.68
N ILE A 698 4.59 11.10 10.44
CA ILE A 698 4.99 10.19 11.51
C ILE A 698 5.90 10.92 12.52
N HIS A 699 6.94 11.60 12.06
CA HIS A 699 7.84 12.35 12.94
C HIS A 699 7.12 13.47 13.71
N GLN A 700 6.24 14.23 13.04
CA GLN A 700 5.44 15.27 13.68
C GLN A 700 4.49 14.67 14.73
N ASN A 701 3.85 13.55 14.44
CA ASN A 701 2.95 12.86 15.37
C ASN A 701 3.72 12.35 16.59
N LEU A 702 4.90 11.77 16.40
CA LEU A 702 5.76 11.33 17.49
C LEU A 702 6.22 12.52 18.33
N PHE A 703 6.61 13.64 17.71
CA PHE A 703 6.97 14.85 18.41
C PHE A 703 5.82 15.32 19.32
N TRP A 704 4.59 15.45 18.81
CA TRP A 704 3.45 15.85 19.62
C TRP A 704 3.13 14.86 20.73
N ALA A 705 3.18 13.55 20.44
CA ALA A 705 2.91 12.51 21.43
C ALA A 705 3.92 12.52 22.59
N PHE A 706 5.19 12.85 22.33
CA PHE A 706 6.22 12.98 23.38
C PHE A 706 6.21 14.34 24.05
N PHE A 707 5.95 15.42 23.33
CA PHE A 707 6.03 16.79 23.84
C PHE A 707 5.09 17.02 25.03
N TYR A 708 3.83 16.60 24.93
CA TYR A 708 2.88 16.75 26.03
C TYR A 708 3.34 16.03 27.30
N ASN A 709 3.94 14.85 27.16
CA ASN A 709 4.43 14.09 28.30
C ASN A 709 5.73 14.68 28.86
N ALA A 710 6.69 15.02 28.00
CA ALA A 710 7.99 15.58 28.39
C ALA A 710 7.87 16.93 29.09
N ALA A 711 6.95 17.78 28.65
CA ALA A 711 6.66 19.04 29.29
C ALA A 711 5.76 18.90 30.54
N GLY A 712 4.77 18.01 30.47
CA GLY A 712 3.76 17.85 31.50
C GLY A 712 4.24 17.13 32.75
N ILE A 713 5.10 16.10 32.63
CA ILE A 713 5.60 15.34 33.78
C ILE A 713 6.36 16.25 34.78
N PRO A 714 7.34 17.07 34.37
CA PRO A 714 8.01 18.00 35.30
C PRO A 714 7.05 19.00 35.91
N LEU A 715 6.11 19.57 35.14
CA LEU A 715 5.13 20.52 35.65
C LEU A 715 4.21 19.87 36.69
N ALA A 716 3.77 18.62 36.47
CA ALA A 716 2.98 17.88 37.43
C ALA A 716 3.78 17.55 38.69
N ALA A 717 5.02 17.11 38.55
CA ALA A 717 5.90 16.78 39.67
C ALA A 717 6.22 18.01 40.55
N LEU A 718 6.31 19.19 39.95
CA LEU A 718 6.52 20.47 40.64
C LEU A 718 5.24 21.10 41.19
N GLY A 719 4.07 20.46 40.98
CA GLY A 719 2.78 20.92 41.53
C GLY A 719 2.06 21.98 40.70
N TYR A 720 2.56 22.30 39.49
CA TYR A 720 1.93 23.31 38.62
C TYR A 720 0.76 22.76 37.77
N LEU A 721 0.55 21.43 37.78
CA LEU A 721 -0.46 20.79 36.96
C LEU A 721 -1.43 19.96 37.80
N SER A 722 -2.74 20.29 37.75
CA SER A 722 -3.77 19.46 38.37
C SER A 722 -4.07 18.21 37.54
N PRO A 723 -4.59 17.10 38.12
CA PRO A 723 -5.00 15.89 37.38
C PRO A 723 -6.04 16.17 36.30
N VAL A 724 -6.93 17.13 36.46
CA VAL A 724 -7.95 17.55 35.48
C VAL A 724 -7.28 18.15 34.24
N VAL A 725 -6.37 19.12 34.44
CA VAL A 725 -5.61 19.76 33.37
C VAL A 725 -4.69 18.72 32.66
N ALA A 726 -4.10 17.82 33.42
CA ALA A 726 -3.30 16.70 32.89
C ALA A 726 -4.15 15.82 31.97
N GLY A 727 -5.36 15.46 32.38
CA GLY A 727 -6.29 14.66 31.54
C GLY A 727 -6.72 15.39 30.27
N ALA A 728 -6.98 16.70 30.35
CA ALA A 728 -7.32 17.51 29.19
C ALA A 728 -6.16 17.62 28.19
N ALA A 729 -4.92 17.83 28.66
CA ALA A 729 -3.72 17.88 27.83
C ALA A 729 -3.50 16.53 27.10
N MET A 730 -3.73 15.41 27.77
CA MET A 730 -3.63 14.08 27.21
C MET A 730 -4.67 13.84 26.11
N ALA A 731 -5.94 14.24 26.32
CA ALA A 731 -6.97 14.15 25.29
C ALA A 731 -6.60 15.02 24.07
N LEU A 732 -6.08 16.23 24.29
CA LEU A 732 -5.64 17.14 23.24
C LEU A 732 -4.44 16.56 22.45
N SER A 733 -3.50 15.87 23.12
CA SER A 733 -2.41 15.15 22.46
C SER A 733 -2.92 14.15 21.42
N SER A 734 -3.91 13.34 21.81
CA SER A 734 -4.53 12.35 20.88
C SER A 734 -5.21 13.04 19.68
N VAL A 735 -5.94 14.13 19.92
CA VAL A 735 -6.58 14.91 18.84
C VAL A 735 -5.55 15.54 17.91
N SER A 736 -4.44 16.07 18.46
CA SER A 736 -3.36 16.66 17.67
C SER A 736 -2.72 15.65 16.73
N VAL A 737 -2.39 14.46 17.22
CA VAL A 737 -1.79 13.37 16.43
C VAL A 737 -2.73 12.93 15.31
N MET A 738 -4.00 12.67 15.63
CA MET A 738 -4.96 12.20 14.64
C MET A 738 -5.32 13.27 13.61
N GLY A 739 -5.52 14.51 14.06
CA GLY A 739 -5.76 15.65 13.17
C GLY A 739 -4.61 15.86 12.18
N ASN A 740 -3.37 15.77 12.66
CA ASN A 740 -2.19 15.89 11.82
C ASN A 740 -2.07 14.75 10.79
N ALA A 741 -2.36 13.50 11.17
CA ALA A 741 -2.39 12.37 10.24
C ALA A 741 -3.47 12.55 9.15
N LEU A 742 -4.66 13.04 9.52
CA LEU A 742 -5.76 13.26 8.58
C LEU A 742 -5.48 14.36 7.54
N LEU A 743 -4.52 15.26 7.79
CA LEU A 743 -4.09 16.26 6.79
C LEU A 743 -3.51 15.60 5.52
N LEU A 744 -3.00 14.37 5.60
CA LEU A 744 -2.57 13.62 4.42
C LEU A 744 -3.70 13.40 3.41
N LYS A 745 -4.96 13.38 3.82
CA LYS A 745 -6.11 13.24 2.91
C LYS A 745 -6.24 14.38 1.90
N ARG A 746 -5.60 15.52 2.15
CA ARG A 746 -5.57 16.67 1.25
C ARG A 746 -4.45 16.60 0.21
N TRP A 747 -3.62 15.57 0.28
CA TRP A 747 -2.53 15.39 -0.68
C TRP A 747 -3.06 15.12 -2.08
N ARG A 748 -2.38 15.69 -3.06
CA ARG A 748 -2.57 15.44 -4.49
C ARG A 748 -1.20 15.21 -5.14
N PRO A 749 -1.11 14.38 -6.18
CA PRO A 749 0.13 14.16 -6.92
C PRO A 749 0.70 15.47 -7.45
N PRO A 750 2.00 15.70 -7.38
CA PRO A 750 2.65 16.85 -8.02
C PRO A 750 2.39 16.83 -9.53
N GLY A 751 2.05 17.96 -10.11
CA GLY A 751 1.81 18.08 -11.57
C GLY A 751 0.35 17.89 -12.02
N THR A 752 -0.59 17.53 -11.12
CA THR A 752 -2.03 17.45 -11.44
C THR A 752 -2.78 18.76 -11.22
N GLY A 753 -2.07 19.87 -11.09
CA GLY A 753 -2.68 21.20 -11.01
C GLY A 753 -3.39 21.51 -12.31
N VAL A 754 -4.71 21.47 -12.31
CA VAL A 754 -5.54 22.15 -13.32
C VAL A 754 -5.20 23.63 -13.21
N SER A 755 -4.49 24.16 -14.24
CA SER A 755 -4.37 25.58 -14.48
C SER A 755 -5.73 26.17 -14.86
#